data_476a8dec48b34a0d9819b1707a924db9
#
_entry.id   476a8dec48b34a0d9819b1707a924db9
#
_cell.length_a   1.000
_cell.length_b   1.000
_cell.length_c   1.000
_cell.angle_alpha   90.00
_cell.angle_beta   90.00
_cell.angle_gamma   90.00
#
_symmetry.space_group_name_H-M   'P 1'
#
loop_
_entity.id
_entity.type
_entity.pdbx_description
1 polymer ?
#
loop_
_entity_poly.entity_id
_entity_poly.type
_entity_poly.pdbx_seq_one_letter_code
_entity_poly.pdbx_strand_id
1 'polypeptide(L)'
;MKTYLRTACLLVLLMGLGACSDSSTQHQRQPPPNILFIVLDDVGIDQLNGFNSSPLAVTPQTPSIDTIAGNGVSFASFYTMPECSPSRVSFFTGRYPFRTGVNAAILPDDLPSAQISPFEETIPKVLATRGYTSAMIGKYHLGGPELNPDGYLAPSVMGWDYYAGNIYGGPPPLDTTIGGQYDADTFGGDPERFSCGVPLGPTRGVCWREDPGQTPQMDYQHGAGYTGKECLALGGIPALDADGQFATTLEGAAAGSAARELLGMDPYPDFSIMNGFYVWLRTQVAQGVLQQSLSREYMTVAETDASIDWIRAQTGQGPWMLTVSYSATHVPFQPPPDNLLPHAGIEAPNCTGGLAQRLLGNQMIEAMDKEIGRLLVGAGLAVQADDGSLEYTPEGSNTVVILIGDNGTFIPIVKPPYNPTRSKGTIYETGVRAPMIVAGPGVAEPGRTVDDLVSVVDLFQLFGEIAGIDVHDAVPSRRTLDSQPVLPYLRNADQDPIRSTVFMEIGGGQKPSGMTIPPCVLSFSGANICTDILFVSEQMCRDTGGTPFGPEGAPPAGLDGCCAVRDAALYDDLTIVPLSAWAIRNARYKLISNERAPCDGPPLEFYDLQATSLTNPAGLDNPEDELLQQGPLNADAQENYTQLYDTARALLASEVDCPGDGNLDKRVDQRDLDGVEANFGGPSVFDFNNDGVTDELDRSIVEHHFLRDCSVPGPLQAARE
;
A
#
# COMPACT_ATOMS: atom_id res chain seq x y z
N MET A 1 -28.06 -6.58 -91.77
CA MET A 1 -28.98 -7.07 -90.66
C MET A 1 -28.22 -8.03 -89.78
N LYS A 2 -27.00 -7.67 -89.29
CA LYS A 2 -26.25 -8.50 -88.38
C LYS A 2 -25.38 -7.66 -87.39
N THR A 3 -25.75 -6.42 -87.10
CA THR A 3 -24.91 -5.55 -86.30
C THR A 3 -25.61 -4.96 -85.03
N TYR A 4 -26.89 -5.32 -84.80
CA TYR A 4 -27.65 -4.78 -83.63
C TYR A 4 -27.92 -5.80 -82.50
N LEU A 5 -27.39 -7.02 -82.57
CA LEU A 5 -27.65 -8.05 -81.56
C LEU A 5 -26.52 -8.28 -80.60
N ARG A 6 -25.39 -7.55 -80.73
CA ARG A 6 -24.23 -7.67 -79.79
C ARG A 6 -24.13 -6.59 -78.70
N THR A 7 -24.95 -5.52 -78.83
CA THR A 7 -24.86 -4.40 -77.87
C THR A 7 -25.87 -4.52 -76.74
N ALA A 8 -26.90 -5.38 -76.88
CA ALA A 8 -27.95 -5.60 -75.87
C ALA A 8 -27.52 -6.58 -74.77
N CYS A 9 -26.57 -7.49 -75.03
CA CYS A 9 -26.10 -8.44 -74.02
C CYS A 9 -25.00 -7.87 -73.07
N LEU A 10 -24.36 -6.73 -73.40
CA LEU A 10 -23.31 -6.14 -72.54
C LEU A 10 -23.90 -5.18 -71.49
N LEU A 11 -25.16 -4.68 -71.69
CA LEU A 11 -25.82 -3.80 -70.72
C LEU A 11 -26.50 -4.56 -69.59
N VAL A 12 -26.87 -5.83 -69.80
CA VAL A 12 -27.51 -6.66 -68.73
C VAL A 12 -26.47 -7.27 -67.79
N LEU A 13 -25.18 -7.39 -68.20
CA LEU A 13 -24.12 -7.91 -67.33
C LEU A 13 -23.50 -6.86 -66.42
N LEU A 14 -23.74 -5.56 -66.64
CA LEU A 14 -23.25 -4.46 -65.80
C LEU A 14 -24.20 -4.02 -64.69
N MET A 15 -25.44 -4.51 -64.69
CA MET A 15 -26.41 -4.23 -63.62
C MET A 15 -26.55 -5.37 -62.58
N GLY A 16 -25.81 -6.45 -62.73
CA GLY A 16 -25.83 -7.62 -61.83
C GLY A 16 -24.67 -7.67 -60.81
N LEU A 17 -23.75 -6.68 -60.84
CA LEU A 17 -22.58 -6.64 -59.92
C LEU A 17 -22.66 -5.54 -58.86
N GLY A 18 -23.85 -4.97 -58.64
CA GLY A 18 -24.06 -3.86 -57.72
C GLY A 18 -24.85 -4.17 -56.45
N ALA A 19 -24.93 -5.44 -56.00
CA ALA A 19 -25.71 -5.78 -54.83
C ALA A 19 -25.06 -6.93 -54.03
N CYS A 20 -23.82 -6.79 -53.65
CA CYS A 20 -23.20 -7.41 -52.48
C CYS A 20 -22.29 -6.38 -51.87
N SER A 21 -22.84 -5.27 -51.38
CA SER A 21 -22.20 -4.56 -50.29
C SER A 21 -22.43 -5.41 -49.04
N ASP A 22 -21.46 -6.28 -48.71
CA ASP A 22 -21.27 -6.73 -47.36
C ASP A 22 -21.20 -5.48 -46.52
N SER A 23 -22.32 -5.08 -45.92
CA SER A 23 -22.34 -4.29 -44.73
C SER A 23 -21.80 -5.17 -43.58
N SER A 24 -20.52 -5.48 -43.64
CA SER A 24 -19.77 -5.73 -42.41
C SER A 24 -19.92 -4.44 -41.63
N THR A 25 -20.90 -4.36 -40.77
CA THR A 25 -20.86 -3.50 -39.60
C THR A 25 -19.56 -3.89 -38.89
N GLN A 26 -18.46 -3.18 -39.22
CA GLN A 26 -17.38 -3.05 -38.26
C GLN A 26 -18.07 -2.52 -37.00
N HIS A 27 -18.39 -3.44 -36.08
CA HIS A 27 -18.51 -3.02 -34.68
C HIS A 27 -17.19 -2.29 -34.41
N GLN A 28 -17.24 -0.98 -34.46
CA GLN A 28 -16.17 -0.19 -33.85
C GLN A 28 -16.06 -0.71 -32.42
N ARG A 29 -15.04 -1.52 -32.14
CA ARG A 29 -14.72 -1.91 -30.77
C ARG A 29 -14.60 -0.61 -30.02
N GLN A 30 -15.45 -0.40 -29.05
CA GLN A 30 -15.28 0.74 -28.16
C GLN A 30 -13.84 0.70 -27.63
N PRO A 31 -13.16 1.84 -27.52
CA PRO A 31 -11.85 1.86 -26.90
C PRO A 31 -11.95 1.25 -25.48
N PRO A 32 -10.92 0.53 -25.05
CA PRO A 32 -10.92 0.00 -23.70
C PRO A 32 -11.11 1.13 -22.68
N PRO A 33 -11.78 0.88 -21.55
CA PRO A 33 -12.01 1.90 -20.53
C PRO A 33 -10.71 2.42 -19.94
N ASN A 34 -10.70 3.67 -19.49
CA ASN A 34 -9.69 4.14 -18.56
C ASN A 34 -9.84 3.46 -17.21
N ILE A 35 -8.78 3.42 -16.44
CA ILE A 35 -8.75 2.82 -15.11
C ILE A 35 -8.28 3.88 -14.11
N LEU A 36 -9.15 4.26 -13.18
CA LEU A 36 -8.82 5.07 -12.01
C LEU A 36 -8.78 4.15 -10.79
N PHE A 37 -7.58 3.83 -10.35
CA PHE A 37 -7.33 2.97 -9.19
C PHE A 37 -6.96 3.81 -7.98
N ILE A 38 -7.82 3.83 -6.95
CA ILE A 38 -7.67 4.60 -5.73
C ILE A 38 -7.31 3.64 -4.59
N VAL A 39 -6.18 3.88 -3.97
CA VAL A 39 -5.66 3.09 -2.84
C VAL A 39 -5.66 3.96 -1.59
N LEU A 40 -6.32 3.49 -0.54
CA LEU A 40 -6.39 4.13 0.77
C LEU A 40 -5.42 3.42 1.71
N ASP A 41 -4.46 4.15 2.27
CA ASP A 41 -3.42 3.59 3.14
C ASP A 41 -3.96 3.38 4.57
N ASP A 42 -3.80 2.18 5.13
CA ASP A 42 -4.23 1.81 6.48
C ASP A 42 -5.76 1.95 6.75
N VAL A 43 -6.57 1.87 5.70
CA VAL A 43 -8.03 1.93 5.80
C VAL A 43 -8.61 0.52 5.72
N GLY A 44 -8.76 -0.13 6.85
CA GLY A 44 -9.42 -1.43 6.96
C GLY A 44 -10.95 -1.33 6.94
N ILE A 45 -11.58 -2.49 6.99
CA ILE A 45 -13.03 -2.64 6.90
C ILE A 45 -13.80 -1.92 8.03
N ASP A 46 -13.17 -1.69 9.19
CA ASP A 46 -13.76 -1.02 10.34
C ASP A 46 -13.85 0.50 10.16
N GLN A 47 -13.17 1.08 9.18
CA GLN A 47 -13.08 2.53 8.99
C GLN A 47 -14.26 3.13 8.23
N LEU A 48 -14.86 2.40 7.29
CA LEU A 48 -15.90 2.92 6.41
C LEU A 48 -17.30 2.41 6.83
N ASN A 49 -18.27 3.31 6.89
CA ASN A 49 -19.63 3.02 7.34
C ASN A 49 -20.33 1.92 6.50
N GLY A 50 -20.09 1.89 5.20
CA GLY A 50 -20.64 0.85 4.29
C GLY A 50 -20.14 -0.56 4.58
N PHE A 51 -19.05 -0.71 5.32
CA PHE A 51 -18.41 -1.99 5.66
C PHE A 51 -18.46 -2.29 7.15
N ASN A 52 -18.44 -1.28 8.01
CA ASN A 52 -18.56 -1.43 9.45
C ASN A 52 -20.02 -1.30 9.89
N SER A 53 -20.65 -2.42 10.17
CA SER A 53 -22.04 -2.47 10.63
C SER A 53 -22.21 -2.28 12.14
N SER A 54 -21.14 -2.04 12.89
CA SER A 54 -21.21 -1.90 14.34
C SER A 54 -21.85 -0.57 14.78
N PRO A 55 -22.92 -0.61 15.58
CA PRO A 55 -23.52 0.61 16.13
C PRO A 55 -22.64 1.30 17.19
N LEU A 56 -21.53 0.66 17.59
CA LEU A 56 -20.59 1.19 18.57
C LEU A 56 -19.45 1.96 17.93
N ALA A 57 -19.30 1.86 16.62
CA ALA A 57 -18.23 2.54 15.90
C ALA A 57 -18.65 3.96 15.50
N VAL A 58 -17.81 4.93 15.80
CA VAL A 58 -17.90 6.27 15.23
C VAL A 58 -17.03 6.29 13.96
N THR A 59 -17.67 6.08 12.83
CA THR A 59 -16.98 6.10 11.51
C THR A 59 -16.94 7.51 10.93
N PRO A 60 -15.96 7.81 10.06
CA PRO A 60 -15.91 9.08 9.34
C PRO A 60 -17.11 9.23 8.39
N GLN A 61 -17.40 10.46 8.01
CA GLN A 61 -18.35 10.76 6.94
C GLN A 61 -17.64 10.72 5.58
N THR A 62 -18.08 9.82 4.71
CA THR A 62 -17.43 9.56 3.42
C THR A 62 -18.39 9.64 2.25
N PRO A 63 -19.08 10.80 2.03
CA PRO A 63 -20.11 10.91 1.00
C PRO A 63 -19.60 10.69 -0.43
N SER A 64 -18.33 10.97 -0.72
CA SER A 64 -17.74 10.72 -2.04
C SER A 64 -17.52 9.24 -2.28
N ILE A 65 -16.99 8.51 -1.30
CA ILE A 65 -16.82 7.06 -1.35
C ILE A 65 -18.19 6.37 -1.39
N ASP A 66 -19.16 6.85 -0.60
CA ASP A 66 -20.54 6.35 -0.61
C ASP A 66 -21.21 6.55 -1.98
N THR A 67 -20.89 7.65 -2.67
CA THR A 67 -21.35 7.90 -4.06
C THR A 67 -20.76 6.87 -5.03
N ILE A 68 -19.47 6.53 -4.92
CA ILE A 68 -18.86 5.47 -5.74
C ILE A 68 -19.53 4.13 -5.45
N ALA A 69 -19.74 3.79 -4.17
CA ALA A 69 -20.37 2.55 -3.73
C ALA A 69 -21.82 2.42 -4.23
N GLY A 70 -22.59 3.51 -4.14
CA GLY A 70 -23.98 3.56 -4.64
C GLY A 70 -24.12 3.38 -6.15
N ASN A 71 -23.04 3.66 -6.92
CA ASN A 71 -22.98 3.51 -8.37
C ASN A 71 -22.10 2.32 -8.82
N GLY A 72 -21.68 1.47 -7.89
CA GLY A 72 -20.77 0.37 -8.12
C GLY A 72 -21.17 -0.91 -7.41
N VAL A 73 -20.21 -1.78 -7.23
CA VAL A 73 -20.29 -3.01 -6.45
C VAL A 73 -19.30 -2.93 -5.31
N SER A 74 -19.76 -3.16 -4.09
CA SER A 74 -18.94 -3.30 -2.89
C SER A 74 -18.63 -4.78 -2.63
N PHE A 75 -17.40 -5.10 -2.24
CA PHE A 75 -16.98 -6.46 -1.92
C PHE A 75 -16.74 -6.57 -0.42
N ALA A 76 -17.63 -7.26 0.29
CA ALA A 76 -17.57 -7.37 1.75
C ALA A 76 -16.48 -8.32 2.24
N SER A 77 -16.03 -9.23 1.39
CA SER A 77 -15.01 -10.24 1.69
C SER A 77 -13.76 -10.09 0.81
N PHE A 78 -13.25 -8.87 0.71
CA PHE A 78 -11.98 -8.58 0.06
C PHE A 78 -10.84 -8.68 1.07
N TYR A 79 -9.82 -9.49 0.72
CA TYR A 79 -8.69 -9.81 1.59
C TYR A 79 -7.38 -9.33 0.99
N THR A 80 -6.65 -8.57 1.77
CA THR A 80 -5.32 -8.04 1.49
C THR A 80 -4.24 -8.81 2.25
N MET A 81 -2.97 -8.43 2.07
CA MET A 81 -1.91 -8.82 2.98
C MET A 81 -1.96 -7.90 4.22
N PRO A 82 -1.31 -8.30 5.34
CA PRO A 82 -1.38 -7.52 6.58
C PRO A 82 -0.65 -6.18 6.55
N GLU A 83 0.18 -5.94 5.55
CA GLU A 83 1.02 -4.75 5.40
C GLU A 83 1.02 -4.19 3.98
N CYS A 84 1.47 -2.93 3.85
CA CYS A 84 1.43 -2.17 2.62
C CYS A 84 2.17 -2.85 1.46
N SER A 85 3.51 -3.06 1.57
CA SER A 85 4.32 -3.56 0.44
C SER A 85 3.89 -4.93 -0.07
N PRO A 86 3.62 -5.93 0.78
CA PRO A 86 3.10 -7.22 0.34
C PRO A 86 1.80 -7.12 -0.45
N SER A 87 0.86 -6.29 0.02
CA SER A 87 -0.40 -6.04 -0.69
C SER A 87 -0.16 -5.34 -2.03
N ARG A 88 0.69 -4.31 -2.04
CA ARG A 88 0.99 -3.51 -3.22
C ARG A 88 1.67 -4.34 -4.30
N VAL A 89 2.65 -5.15 -3.93
CA VAL A 89 3.27 -6.10 -4.87
C VAL A 89 2.23 -7.09 -5.38
N SER A 90 1.37 -7.63 -4.50
CA SER A 90 0.35 -8.60 -4.87
C SER A 90 -0.66 -8.06 -5.88
N PHE A 91 -1.21 -6.84 -5.71
CA PHE A 91 -2.16 -6.32 -6.69
C PHE A 91 -1.51 -5.82 -7.99
N PHE A 92 -0.21 -5.49 -7.98
CA PHE A 92 0.48 -5.11 -9.22
C PHE A 92 1.07 -6.29 -10.00
N THR A 93 1.23 -7.47 -9.40
CA THR A 93 1.83 -8.65 -10.05
C THR A 93 0.89 -9.85 -10.17
N GLY A 94 -0.21 -9.88 -9.41
CA GLY A 94 -1.12 -11.03 -9.35
C GLY A 94 -0.54 -12.25 -8.62
N ARG A 95 0.50 -12.04 -7.79
CA ARG A 95 1.28 -13.10 -7.15
C ARG A 95 1.34 -12.91 -5.64
N TYR A 96 1.31 -14.02 -4.90
CA TYR A 96 1.48 -13.98 -3.46
C TYR A 96 2.91 -13.55 -3.06
N PRO A 97 3.08 -12.95 -1.87
CA PRO A 97 4.37 -12.45 -1.39
C PRO A 97 5.49 -13.50 -1.36
N PHE A 98 5.20 -14.75 -0.99
CA PHE A 98 6.22 -15.81 -0.98
C PHE A 98 6.81 -16.09 -2.37
N ARG A 99 6.10 -15.75 -3.45
CA ARG A 99 6.61 -15.88 -4.83
C ARG A 99 7.51 -14.71 -5.22
N THR A 100 7.17 -13.51 -4.76
CA THR A 100 7.90 -12.27 -5.11
C THR A 100 9.05 -11.96 -4.16
N GLY A 101 9.06 -12.55 -2.97
CA GLY A 101 10.03 -12.28 -1.89
C GLY A 101 9.67 -11.04 -1.05
N VAL A 102 8.59 -10.31 -1.38
CA VAL A 102 8.16 -9.10 -0.66
C VAL A 102 7.07 -9.49 0.33
N ASN A 103 7.45 -9.97 1.48
CA ASN A 103 6.55 -10.54 2.49
C ASN A 103 6.40 -9.67 3.76
N ALA A 104 7.04 -8.50 3.80
CA ALA A 104 6.91 -7.49 4.84
C ALA A 104 6.89 -6.08 4.23
N ALA A 105 6.52 -5.08 5.03
CA ALA A 105 6.69 -3.67 4.66
C ALA A 105 8.16 -3.38 4.39
N ILE A 106 8.45 -2.82 3.21
CA ILE A 106 9.82 -2.54 2.78
C ILE A 106 10.34 -1.33 3.54
N LEU A 107 11.49 -1.50 4.18
CA LEU A 107 12.19 -0.45 4.91
C LEU A 107 13.32 0.13 4.05
N PRO A 108 13.77 1.36 4.32
CA PRO A 108 14.81 2.00 3.52
C PRO A 108 16.10 1.17 3.38
N ASP A 109 16.41 0.38 4.39
CA ASP A 109 17.61 -0.42 4.53
C ASP A 109 17.40 -1.93 4.26
N ASP A 110 16.24 -2.32 3.71
CA ASP A 110 16.02 -3.70 3.27
C ASP A 110 16.84 -4.04 2.02
N LEU A 111 17.34 -5.27 1.98
CA LEU A 111 18.08 -5.77 0.83
C LEU A 111 17.25 -5.75 -0.46
N PRO A 112 17.88 -5.62 -1.64
CA PRO A 112 17.17 -5.66 -2.92
C PRO A 112 16.27 -6.89 -3.09
N SER A 113 16.67 -8.04 -2.54
CA SER A 113 15.90 -9.30 -2.59
C SER A 113 14.59 -9.28 -1.80
N ALA A 114 14.42 -8.33 -0.88
CA ALA A 114 13.17 -8.10 -0.14
C ALA A 114 12.30 -6.99 -0.76
N GLN A 115 12.71 -6.45 -1.90
CA GLN A 115 12.01 -5.41 -2.67
C GLN A 115 11.44 -5.99 -3.96
N ILE A 116 10.55 -5.26 -4.63
CA ILE A 116 10.01 -5.74 -5.89
C ILE A 116 11.13 -5.87 -6.93
N SER A 117 11.23 -7.03 -7.55
CA SER A 117 12.20 -7.24 -8.63
C SER A 117 11.83 -6.42 -9.87
N PRO A 118 12.78 -5.73 -10.54
CA PRO A 118 12.52 -5.01 -11.77
C PRO A 118 12.09 -5.92 -12.92
N PHE A 119 12.31 -7.23 -12.77
CA PHE A 119 11.92 -8.26 -13.75
C PHE A 119 10.52 -8.83 -13.50
N GLU A 120 9.79 -8.36 -12.47
CA GLU A 120 8.39 -8.71 -12.32
C GLU A 120 7.53 -8.09 -13.44
N GLU A 121 6.56 -8.88 -13.90
CA GLU A 121 5.54 -8.42 -14.84
C GLU A 121 4.44 -7.68 -14.06
N THR A 122 4.60 -6.37 -13.99
CA THR A 122 3.63 -5.51 -13.33
C THR A 122 2.48 -5.14 -14.27
N ILE A 123 1.34 -4.78 -13.70
CA ILE A 123 0.18 -4.41 -14.52
C ILE A 123 0.43 -3.20 -15.44
N PRO A 124 1.21 -2.15 -15.07
CA PRO A 124 1.59 -1.11 -16.03
C PRO A 124 2.32 -1.65 -17.26
N LYS A 125 3.26 -2.60 -17.09
CA LYS A 125 3.96 -3.25 -18.21
C LYS A 125 3.00 -4.03 -19.11
N VAL A 126 2.07 -4.78 -18.49
CA VAL A 126 1.06 -5.55 -19.22
C VAL A 126 0.11 -4.63 -20.00
N LEU A 127 -0.39 -3.57 -19.37
CA LEU A 127 -1.31 -2.62 -20.00
C LEU A 127 -0.66 -1.82 -21.15
N ALA A 128 0.64 -1.54 -21.06
CA ALA A 128 1.40 -0.89 -22.14
C ALA A 128 1.31 -1.65 -23.47
N THR A 129 1.15 -2.99 -23.45
CA THR A 129 0.97 -3.83 -24.65
C THR A 129 -0.34 -3.51 -25.40
N ARG A 130 -1.28 -2.85 -24.74
CA ARG A 130 -2.57 -2.38 -25.31
C ARG A 130 -2.62 -0.86 -25.50
N GLY A 131 -1.47 -0.19 -25.35
CA GLY A 131 -1.35 1.25 -25.59
C GLY A 131 -1.91 2.10 -24.45
N TYR A 132 -2.01 1.56 -23.25
CA TYR A 132 -2.29 2.35 -22.06
C TYR A 132 -1.07 3.20 -21.70
N THR A 133 -1.31 4.44 -21.30
CA THR A 133 -0.36 5.26 -20.57
C THR A 133 -0.63 5.12 -19.08
N SER A 134 0.39 4.81 -18.29
CA SER A 134 0.23 4.52 -16.87
C SER A 134 0.90 5.56 -15.98
N ALA A 135 0.19 5.98 -14.92
CA ALA A 135 0.77 6.83 -13.87
C ALA A 135 0.49 6.29 -12.48
N MET A 136 1.38 6.64 -11.55
CA MET A 136 1.17 6.45 -10.13
C MET A 136 1.43 7.76 -9.40
N ILE A 137 0.49 8.18 -8.56
CA ILE A 137 0.58 9.40 -7.78
C ILE A 137 0.33 9.07 -6.31
N GLY A 138 1.20 9.58 -5.43
CA GLY A 138 1.20 9.32 -4.00
C GLY A 138 2.22 8.27 -3.56
N LYS A 139 1.85 7.41 -2.62
CA LYS A 139 2.73 6.40 -2.02
C LYS A 139 3.12 5.30 -3.00
N TYR A 140 4.43 5.09 -3.18
CA TYR A 140 4.98 3.99 -3.98
C TYR A 140 5.13 2.69 -3.19
N HIS A 141 6.02 2.67 -2.22
CA HIS A 141 6.29 1.60 -1.26
C HIS A 141 6.47 0.20 -1.86
N LEU A 142 7.15 0.10 -2.99
CA LEU A 142 7.54 -1.16 -3.64
C LEU A 142 9.06 -1.37 -3.62
N GLY A 143 9.80 -0.39 -3.12
CA GLY A 143 11.25 -0.39 -2.95
C GLY A 143 11.70 0.83 -2.17
N GLY A 144 12.82 0.70 -1.47
CA GLY A 144 13.52 1.80 -0.80
C GLY A 144 14.68 2.28 -1.66
N PRO A 145 14.90 3.60 -1.82
CA PRO A 145 15.92 4.10 -2.75
C PRO A 145 17.36 3.86 -2.28
N GLU A 146 17.58 3.58 -1.00
CA GLU A 146 18.92 3.49 -0.39
C GLU A 146 19.69 2.26 -0.86
N LEU A 147 19.03 1.09 -0.93
CA LEU A 147 19.65 -0.17 -1.34
C LEU A 147 19.07 -0.72 -2.66
N ASN A 148 18.06 -0.08 -3.23
CA ASN A 148 17.54 -0.46 -4.54
C ASN A 148 18.49 0.04 -5.63
N PRO A 149 19.02 -0.83 -6.51
CA PRO A 149 19.87 -0.40 -7.62
C PRO A 149 19.24 0.66 -8.53
N ASP A 150 17.91 0.62 -8.70
CA ASP A 150 17.16 1.58 -9.51
C ASP A 150 16.86 2.89 -8.74
N GLY A 151 17.07 2.90 -7.44
CA GLY A 151 16.89 4.07 -6.58
C GLY A 151 15.51 4.73 -6.76
N TYR A 152 15.51 6.04 -6.92
CA TYR A 152 14.29 6.83 -7.17
C TYR A 152 13.67 6.61 -8.57
N LEU A 153 14.36 5.93 -9.50
CA LEU A 153 13.83 5.59 -10.82
C LEU A 153 12.99 4.31 -10.83
N ALA A 154 12.97 3.57 -9.74
CA ALA A 154 12.24 2.31 -9.61
C ALA A 154 10.79 2.36 -10.14
N PRO A 155 9.97 3.41 -9.92
CA PRO A 155 8.63 3.47 -10.52
C PRO A 155 8.63 3.37 -12.05
N SER A 156 9.59 4.02 -12.72
CA SER A 156 9.71 3.96 -14.18
C SER A 156 10.15 2.58 -14.66
N VAL A 157 11.08 1.94 -13.95
CA VAL A 157 11.54 0.58 -14.24
C VAL A 157 10.41 -0.42 -14.10
N MET A 158 9.51 -0.21 -13.13
CA MET A 158 8.33 -1.03 -12.93
C MET A 158 7.18 -0.73 -13.91
N GLY A 159 7.39 0.17 -14.88
CA GLY A 159 6.50 0.37 -16.03
C GLY A 159 5.58 1.58 -15.95
N TRP A 160 5.67 2.44 -14.92
CA TRP A 160 4.92 3.70 -14.90
C TRP A 160 5.58 4.75 -15.78
N ASP A 161 4.84 5.30 -16.74
CA ASP A 161 5.29 6.41 -17.59
C ASP A 161 5.47 7.71 -16.80
N TYR A 162 4.69 7.85 -15.73
CA TYR A 162 4.74 8.99 -14.83
C TYR A 162 4.56 8.56 -13.37
N TYR A 163 5.38 9.11 -12.52
CA TYR A 163 5.28 8.98 -11.07
C TYR A 163 5.40 10.36 -10.41
N ALA A 164 4.58 10.63 -9.40
CA ALA A 164 4.73 11.80 -8.54
C ALA A 164 4.24 11.49 -7.13
N GLY A 165 5.13 11.52 -6.13
CA GLY A 165 4.70 11.17 -4.78
C GLY A 165 5.84 10.93 -3.81
N ASN A 166 5.55 10.13 -2.78
CA ASN A 166 6.48 9.68 -1.77
C ASN A 166 6.90 8.24 -2.04
N ILE A 167 8.21 7.99 -2.17
CA ILE A 167 8.72 6.65 -2.48
C ILE A 167 8.61 5.69 -1.30
N TYR A 168 8.64 6.21 -0.08
CA TYR A 168 8.65 5.44 1.16
C TYR A 168 7.27 4.95 1.59
N GLY A 169 7.25 4.12 2.65
CA GLY A 169 6.04 3.54 3.22
C GLY A 169 5.06 4.55 3.81
N GLY A 170 5.58 5.62 4.35
CA GLY A 170 4.81 6.75 4.85
C GLY A 170 5.67 7.99 4.77
N PRO A 171 5.13 9.14 5.13
CA PRO A 171 5.99 10.30 5.34
C PRO A 171 7.06 9.89 6.35
N PRO A 172 8.35 10.05 6.02
CA PRO A 172 9.42 9.62 6.92
C PRO A 172 9.32 10.25 8.32
N PRO A 173 10.07 9.77 9.34
CA PRO A 173 9.91 10.20 10.72
C PRO A 173 10.02 11.70 10.91
N LEU A 174 9.10 12.24 11.67
CA LEU A 174 8.88 13.63 11.83
C LEU A 174 9.81 14.28 12.79
N ASP A 175 10.15 15.47 12.43
CA ASP A 175 10.35 16.49 13.41
C ASP A 175 9.02 16.82 14.10
N THR A 176 8.82 16.31 15.32
CA THR A 176 7.62 16.54 16.12
C THR A 176 7.48 18.00 16.57
N THR A 177 8.47 18.84 16.28
CA THR A 177 8.39 20.29 16.50
C THR A 177 7.61 21.03 15.43
N ILE A 178 7.28 20.39 14.31
CA ILE A 178 6.59 21.03 13.17
C ILE A 178 5.09 21.26 13.42
N GLY A 179 4.64 21.08 14.60
CA GLY A 179 3.34 21.57 14.95
C GLY A 179 2.23 20.51 14.92
N GLY A 180 1.20 20.63 15.71
CA GLY A 180 0.03 19.77 15.87
C GLY A 180 -0.69 20.10 17.12
N GLN A 181 -1.80 19.46 17.36
CA GLN A 181 -2.48 19.59 18.63
C GLN A 181 -1.92 18.61 19.63
N TYR A 182 -1.66 19.10 20.79
CA TYR A 182 -0.94 18.44 21.83
C TYR A 182 -1.66 18.54 23.16
N ASP A 183 -1.83 17.44 23.84
CA ASP A 183 -2.32 17.45 25.19
C ASP A 183 -1.19 17.81 26.18
N ALA A 184 -1.18 19.06 26.60
CA ALA A 184 -0.22 19.58 27.54
C ALA A 184 -0.22 18.85 28.89
N ASP A 185 -1.34 18.24 29.29
CA ASP A 185 -1.49 17.63 30.62
C ASP A 185 -0.87 16.21 30.68
N THR A 186 -0.84 15.48 29.56
CA THR A 186 -0.35 14.10 29.55
C THR A 186 1.16 14.00 29.28
N PHE A 187 1.75 14.93 28.51
CA PHE A 187 3.16 14.86 28.12
C PHE A 187 3.98 16.08 28.50
N GLY A 188 3.42 17.01 29.28
CA GLY A 188 4.12 18.26 29.65
C GLY A 188 4.47 19.12 28.44
N GLY A 189 3.73 18.97 27.37
CA GLY A 189 4.10 19.42 26.05
C GLY A 189 3.66 20.80 25.68
N ASP A 190 4.23 21.25 24.59
CA ASP A 190 3.95 22.53 23.97
C ASP A 190 2.67 22.43 23.12
N PRO A 191 1.65 23.24 23.37
CA PRO A 191 0.40 23.24 22.58
C PRO A 191 0.59 23.65 21.11
N GLU A 192 1.80 24.03 20.71
CA GLU A 192 2.14 24.47 19.36
C GLU A 192 2.72 23.35 18.47
N ARG A 193 2.60 22.11 18.86
CA ARG A 193 3.09 20.96 18.09
C ARG A 193 2.10 20.54 17.01
N PHE A 194 2.63 19.93 15.94
CA PHE A 194 1.89 19.62 14.73
C PHE A 194 1.66 18.13 14.44
N SER A 195 2.26 17.23 15.18
CA SER A 195 2.01 15.78 15.06
C SER A 195 1.78 15.12 16.40
N CYS A 196 1.14 13.97 16.37
CA CYS A 196 1.02 13.12 17.55
C CYS A 196 2.34 12.42 17.81
N GLY A 197 3.15 12.99 18.66
CA GLY A 197 4.44 12.41 19.07
C GLY A 197 5.01 13.07 20.30
N VAL A 198 5.93 12.38 20.96
CA VAL A 198 6.66 12.92 22.10
C VAL A 198 7.82 13.75 21.58
N PRO A 199 8.02 14.99 22.06
CA PRO A 199 9.17 15.76 21.64
C PRO A 199 10.47 15.14 22.12
N LEU A 200 11.38 14.97 21.21
CA LEU A 200 12.73 14.54 21.54
C LEU A 200 13.74 15.70 21.60
N GLY A 201 13.34 16.89 21.28
CA GLY A 201 14.24 18.01 21.18
C GLY A 201 13.65 19.36 21.57
N PRO A 202 14.40 20.42 21.37
CA PRO A 202 13.95 21.78 21.61
C PRO A 202 12.69 22.11 20.80
N THR A 203 11.76 22.84 21.41
CA THR A 203 10.50 23.25 20.77
C THR A 203 10.63 24.52 19.94
N ARG A 204 11.74 25.24 20.06
CA ARG A 204 12.01 26.47 19.30
C ARG A 204 13.42 26.44 18.75
N GLY A 205 13.59 26.91 17.53
CA GLY A 205 14.88 26.86 16.85
C GLY A 205 14.94 27.73 15.61
N VAL A 206 15.89 27.41 14.76
CA VAL A 206 16.18 28.13 13.52
C VAL A 206 15.18 27.73 12.43
N CYS A 207 14.67 28.72 11.71
CA CYS A 207 13.76 28.53 10.59
C CYS A 207 14.49 28.76 9.27
N TRP A 208 14.49 27.77 8.37
CA TRP A 208 14.88 27.96 6.98
C TRP A 208 13.77 28.66 6.22
N ARG A 209 14.12 29.75 5.53
CA ARG A 209 13.18 30.51 4.72
C ARG A 209 13.75 30.67 3.33
N GLU A 210 12.93 30.43 2.33
CA GLU A 210 13.23 30.63 0.93
C GLU A 210 12.38 31.78 0.40
N ASP A 211 12.99 32.92 0.14
CA ASP A 211 12.34 34.00 -0.58
C ASP A 211 12.45 33.74 -2.08
N PRO A 212 11.38 33.94 -2.88
CA PRO A 212 11.40 33.67 -4.31
C PRO A 212 12.58 34.35 -5.01
N GLY A 213 13.47 33.54 -5.60
CA GLY A 213 14.65 34.01 -6.33
C GLY A 213 15.87 34.36 -5.48
N GLN A 214 15.87 34.00 -4.21
CA GLN A 214 17.04 34.14 -3.32
C GLN A 214 17.50 32.78 -2.81
N THR A 215 18.76 32.72 -2.38
CA THR A 215 19.27 31.54 -1.67
C THR A 215 18.54 31.37 -0.33
N PRO A 216 18.18 30.13 0.06
CA PRO A 216 17.56 29.89 1.36
C PRO A 216 18.32 30.56 2.49
N GLN A 217 17.61 31.22 3.39
CA GLN A 217 18.20 31.93 4.52
C GLN A 217 17.77 31.28 5.83
N MET A 218 18.74 31.08 6.73
CA MET A 218 18.44 30.73 8.11
C MET A 218 18.00 31.97 8.87
N ASP A 219 16.84 31.91 9.49
CA ASP A 219 16.30 32.99 10.32
C ASP A 219 16.13 32.50 11.77
N TYR A 220 16.57 33.34 12.70
CA TYR A 220 16.49 33.04 14.12
C TYR A 220 16.08 34.31 14.86
N GLN A 221 14.80 34.43 15.15
CA GLN A 221 14.21 35.64 15.70
C GLN A 221 14.77 35.98 17.06
N HIS A 222 15.66 37.00 17.12
CA HIS A 222 16.13 37.69 18.32
C HIS A 222 16.51 36.79 19.53
N GLY A 223 17.10 35.64 19.29
CA GLY A 223 17.54 34.70 20.33
C GLY A 223 16.46 33.82 20.96
N ALA A 224 15.22 33.94 20.54
CA ALA A 224 14.11 33.11 21.02
C ALA A 224 13.79 31.91 20.08
N GLY A 225 14.21 31.98 18.82
CA GLY A 225 13.86 30.98 17.80
C GLY A 225 12.37 30.98 17.42
N TYR A 226 12.02 30.16 16.45
CA TYR A 226 10.65 29.90 16.00
C TYR A 226 10.18 28.56 16.54
N THR A 227 8.87 28.43 16.81
CA THR A 227 8.26 27.09 16.85
C THR A 227 8.16 26.54 15.43
N GLY A 228 8.01 25.23 15.29
CA GLY A 228 7.76 24.63 13.96
C GLY A 228 6.55 25.26 13.24
N LYS A 229 5.47 25.51 13.97
CA LYS A 229 4.25 26.17 13.44
C LYS A 229 4.49 27.60 12.99
N GLU A 230 5.21 28.41 13.76
CA GLU A 230 5.59 29.77 13.36
C GLU A 230 6.46 29.75 12.10
N CYS A 231 7.41 28.82 12.03
CA CYS A 231 8.29 28.64 10.88
C CYS A 231 7.50 28.28 9.61
N LEU A 232 6.60 27.31 9.69
CA LEU A 232 5.71 26.91 8.58
C LEU A 232 4.80 28.06 8.15
N ALA A 233 4.20 28.78 9.08
CA ALA A 233 3.33 29.92 8.77
C ALA A 233 4.05 31.02 8.00
N LEU A 234 5.38 31.12 8.16
CA LEU A 234 6.25 32.02 7.41
C LEU A 234 6.72 31.43 6.05
N GLY A 235 6.22 30.24 5.68
CA GLY A 235 6.66 29.52 4.49
C GLY A 235 8.08 28.94 4.63
N GLY A 236 8.56 28.77 5.87
CA GLY A 236 9.87 28.24 6.18
C GLY A 236 9.84 26.75 6.55
N ILE A 237 10.99 26.23 6.91
CA ILE A 237 11.21 24.86 7.37
C ILE A 237 12.09 24.90 8.60
N PRO A 238 11.76 24.16 9.68
CA PRO A 238 12.63 24.03 10.84
C PRO A 238 14.00 23.49 10.45
N ALA A 239 15.06 24.18 10.82
CA ALA A 239 16.42 23.73 10.55
C ALA A 239 16.86 22.72 11.62
N LEU A 240 17.54 21.66 11.18
CA LEU A 240 18.05 20.63 12.07
C LEU A 240 19.55 20.79 12.26
N ASP A 241 20.05 20.35 13.41
CA ASP A 241 21.49 20.26 13.69
C ASP A 241 22.11 18.95 13.16
N ALA A 242 23.37 18.71 13.44
CA ALA A 242 24.07 17.53 12.97
C ALA A 242 23.55 16.21 13.59
N ASP A 243 22.86 16.30 14.72
CA ASP A 243 22.26 15.16 15.42
C ASP A 243 20.78 14.95 15.03
N GLY A 244 20.27 15.71 14.05
CA GLY A 244 18.88 15.64 13.59
C GLY A 244 17.86 16.26 14.56
N GLN A 245 18.32 17.09 15.52
CA GLN A 245 17.47 17.81 16.44
C GLN A 245 17.13 19.20 15.89
N PHE A 246 16.02 19.79 16.34
CA PHE A 246 15.69 21.16 15.97
C PHE A 246 16.81 22.12 16.42
N ALA A 247 17.52 22.70 15.47
CA ALA A 247 18.69 23.51 15.73
C ALA A 247 18.35 24.77 16.54
N THR A 248 18.87 24.89 17.74
CA THR A 248 18.62 26.05 18.62
C THR A 248 19.50 27.24 18.32
N THR A 249 20.46 27.10 17.42
CA THR A 249 21.39 28.18 17.02
C THR A 249 21.64 28.13 15.51
N LEU A 250 21.99 29.29 14.94
CA LEU A 250 22.40 29.35 13.53
C LEU A 250 23.62 28.50 13.22
N GLU A 251 24.55 28.39 14.21
CA GLU A 251 25.76 27.58 14.10
C GLU A 251 25.41 26.08 14.06
N GLY A 252 24.45 25.62 14.90
CA GLY A 252 23.92 24.26 14.88
C GLY A 252 23.26 23.93 13.58
N ALA A 253 22.38 24.81 13.05
CA ALA A 253 21.74 24.65 11.76
C ALA A 253 22.74 24.59 10.59
N ALA A 254 23.79 25.40 10.63
CA ALA A 254 24.86 25.36 9.63
C ALA A 254 25.68 24.07 9.71
N ALA A 255 25.93 23.55 10.91
CA ALA A 255 26.61 22.27 11.10
C ALA A 255 25.76 21.10 10.57
N GLY A 256 24.46 21.11 10.79
CA GLY A 256 23.53 20.13 10.23
C GLY A 256 23.52 20.14 8.69
N SER A 257 23.45 21.31 8.07
CA SER A 257 23.53 21.46 6.61
C SER A 257 24.86 20.91 6.04
N ALA A 258 25.99 21.22 6.71
CA ALA A 258 27.29 20.73 6.27
C ALA A 258 27.43 19.21 6.43
N ALA A 259 26.86 18.63 7.48
CA ALA A 259 26.87 17.18 7.69
C ALA A 259 26.09 16.46 6.56
N ARG A 260 24.95 16.99 6.13
CA ARG A 260 24.17 16.43 5.01
C ARG A 260 24.89 16.54 3.67
N GLU A 261 25.55 17.66 3.39
CA GLU A 261 26.33 17.85 2.16
C GLU A 261 27.47 16.81 2.06
N LEU A 262 28.11 16.46 3.18
CA LEU A 262 29.13 15.39 3.22
C LEU A 262 28.57 14.01 2.88
N LEU A 263 27.29 13.78 3.13
CA LEU A 263 26.58 12.53 2.78
C LEU A 263 25.98 12.55 1.36
N GLY A 264 26.21 13.62 0.59
CA GLY A 264 25.66 13.78 -0.75
C GLY A 264 24.18 14.14 -0.75
N MET A 265 23.62 14.54 0.40
CA MET A 265 22.24 14.99 0.55
C MET A 265 22.11 16.48 0.27
N ASP A 266 20.90 16.92 -0.05
CA ASP A 266 20.64 18.35 -0.20
C ASP A 266 20.92 19.08 1.14
N PRO A 267 21.81 20.07 1.16
CA PRO A 267 22.10 20.82 2.38
C PRO A 267 20.91 21.65 2.88
N TYR A 268 19.86 21.81 2.07
CA TYR A 268 18.75 22.71 2.33
C TYR A 268 17.41 22.19 1.81
N PRO A 269 16.58 21.88 2.69
CA PRO A 269 16.65 21.23 3.98
C PRO A 269 16.85 19.74 3.82
N ASP A 270 17.11 19.05 4.91
CA ASP A 270 17.14 17.60 4.87
C ASP A 270 15.73 17.04 4.75
N PHE A 271 15.36 16.66 3.56
CA PHE A 271 14.07 16.10 3.24
C PHE A 271 13.83 14.73 3.89
N SER A 272 14.88 14.00 4.26
CA SER A 272 14.75 12.70 4.91
C SER A 272 14.24 12.79 6.34
N ILE A 273 14.30 13.98 6.95
CA ILE A 273 13.94 14.20 8.34
C ILE A 273 12.73 15.12 8.49
N MET A 274 12.41 15.90 7.44
CA MET A 274 11.31 16.82 7.47
C MET A 274 10.11 16.23 6.84
N ASN A 275 9.23 15.79 7.69
CA ASN A 275 8.15 15.19 7.07
C ASN A 275 6.94 15.06 7.90
N GLY A 276 6.00 14.68 7.28
CA GLY A 276 4.66 14.65 7.62
C GLY A 276 3.84 15.04 6.42
N PHE A 277 2.55 15.18 6.64
CA PHE A 277 1.63 15.50 5.56
C PHE A 277 1.74 16.94 5.05
N TYR A 278 2.48 17.81 5.70
CA TYR A 278 2.58 19.23 5.33
C TYR A 278 3.92 19.63 4.72
N VAL A 279 4.99 18.91 5.05
CA VAL A 279 6.33 19.17 4.51
C VAL A 279 6.94 17.83 4.17
N TRP A 280 7.15 17.58 2.89
CA TRP A 280 7.60 16.29 2.42
C TRP A 280 8.35 16.39 1.09
N LEU A 281 9.20 15.40 0.82
CA LEU A 281 9.94 15.29 -0.43
C LEU A 281 9.03 14.73 -1.52
N ARG A 282 8.68 15.55 -2.49
CA ARG A 282 8.00 15.11 -3.71
C ARG A 282 9.02 14.59 -4.71
N THR A 283 8.98 13.31 -4.96
CA THR A 283 9.73 12.66 -6.04
C THR A 283 8.84 12.57 -7.27
N GLN A 284 9.35 13.02 -8.42
CA GLN A 284 8.66 12.92 -9.70
C GLN A 284 9.59 12.23 -10.70
N VAL A 285 9.07 11.24 -11.41
CA VAL A 285 9.75 10.56 -12.52
C VAL A 285 8.86 10.62 -13.74
N ALA A 286 9.35 11.20 -14.82
CA ALA A 286 8.62 11.28 -16.08
C ALA A 286 9.57 10.90 -17.22
N GLN A 287 9.22 9.87 -17.98
CA GLN A 287 10.05 9.38 -19.09
C GLN A 287 11.51 9.09 -18.65
N GLY A 288 11.68 8.51 -17.46
CA GLY A 288 13.00 8.22 -16.89
C GLY A 288 13.78 9.43 -16.35
N VAL A 289 13.19 10.63 -16.35
CA VAL A 289 13.82 11.83 -15.80
C VAL A 289 13.34 12.05 -14.36
N LEU A 290 14.27 12.02 -13.42
CA LEU A 290 14.02 12.28 -12.00
C LEU A 290 14.04 13.78 -11.69
N GLN A 291 13.04 14.22 -10.95
CA GLN A 291 12.98 15.54 -10.32
C GLN A 291 12.52 15.38 -8.87
N GLN A 292 13.16 16.13 -7.98
CA GLN A 292 12.77 16.15 -6.58
C GLN A 292 12.57 17.59 -6.14
N SER A 293 11.54 17.82 -5.33
CA SER A 293 11.22 19.15 -4.79
C SER A 293 10.59 19.01 -3.42
N LEU A 294 10.82 20.01 -2.58
CA LEU A 294 10.11 20.13 -1.32
C LEU A 294 8.67 20.58 -1.57
N SER A 295 7.72 19.79 -1.10
CA SER A 295 6.31 20.20 -1.03
C SER A 295 6.01 20.78 0.34
N ARG A 296 5.26 21.89 0.37
CA ARG A 296 4.71 22.53 1.58
C ARG A 296 3.19 22.57 1.54
N GLU A 297 2.61 21.64 0.86
CA GLU A 297 1.16 21.49 0.74
C GLU A 297 0.72 20.21 1.45
N TYR A 298 -0.49 20.21 2.00
CA TYR A 298 -1.03 19.00 2.62
C TYR A 298 -1.03 17.86 1.60
N MET A 299 -0.37 16.76 1.93
CA MET A 299 -0.02 15.69 0.98
C MET A 299 -1.23 15.20 0.19
N THR A 300 -2.36 14.96 0.85
CA THR A 300 -3.59 14.50 0.20
C THR A 300 -4.12 15.49 -0.86
N VAL A 301 -3.96 16.81 -0.64
CA VAL A 301 -4.30 17.85 -1.62
C VAL A 301 -3.36 17.79 -2.82
N ALA A 302 -2.05 17.72 -2.56
CA ALA A 302 -1.03 17.65 -3.60
C ALA A 302 -1.15 16.38 -4.46
N GLU A 303 -1.50 15.25 -3.86
CA GLU A 303 -1.78 13.99 -4.55
C GLU A 303 -2.99 14.13 -5.47
N THR A 304 -4.04 14.79 -5.00
CA THR A 304 -5.25 15.05 -5.79
C THR A 304 -4.99 16.02 -6.94
N ASP A 305 -4.29 17.14 -6.70
CA ASP A 305 -3.96 18.13 -7.73
C ASP A 305 -3.12 17.50 -8.84
N ALA A 306 -2.08 16.78 -8.49
CA ALA A 306 -1.24 16.07 -9.45
C ALA A 306 -2.05 15.06 -10.28
N SER A 307 -3.02 14.36 -9.66
CA SER A 307 -3.90 13.40 -10.32
C SER A 307 -4.82 14.06 -11.33
N ILE A 308 -5.45 15.15 -10.95
CA ILE A 308 -6.35 15.93 -11.83
C ILE A 308 -5.56 16.49 -13.02
N ASP A 309 -4.40 17.06 -12.78
CA ASP A 309 -3.55 17.65 -13.83
C ASP A 309 -3.08 16.57 -14.80
N TRP A 310 -2.68 15.41 -14.29
CA TRP A 310 -2.26 14.30 -15.14
C TRP A 310 -3.41 13.77 -16.00
N ILE A 311 -4.60 13.53 -15.42
CA ILE A 311 -5.79 13.07 -16.17
C ILE A 311 -6.14 14.05 -17.29
N ARG A 312 -6.13 15.34 -17.00
CA ARG A 312 -6.42 16.39 -18.01
C ARG A 312 -5.44 16.36 -19.18
N ALA A 313 -4.18 16.07 -18.89
CA ALA A 313 -3.15 15.93 -19.92
C ALA A 313 -3.37 14.68 -20.81
N GLN A 314 -4.10 13.66 -20.36
CA GLN A 314 -4.42 12.46 -21.16
C GLN A 314 -5.59 12.66 -22.13
N THR A 315 -6.29 13.78 -22.08
CA THR A 315 -7.49 14.00 -22.91
C THR A 315 -7.19 13.79 -24.40
N GLY A 316 -7.84 12.81 -25.01
CA GLY A 316 -7.68 12.48 -26.44
C GLY A 316 -6.41 11.70 -26.79
N GLN A 317 -5.66 11.20 -25.83
CA GLN A 317 -4.37 10.49 -26.06
C GLN A 317 -4.47 8.95 -26.11
N GLY A 318 -5.55 8.37 -25.75
CA GLY A 318 -5.74 6.92 -25.66
C GLY A 318 -6.20 6.48 -24.27
N PRO A 319 -6.29 5.16 -24.02
CA PRO A 319 -6.67 4.67 -22.71
C PRO A 319 -5.52 4.91 -21.70
N TRP A 320 -5.90 5.14 -20.45
CA TRP A 320 -4.93 5.36 -19.37
C TRP A 320 -5.30 4.60 -18.10
N MET A 321 -4.27 4.29 -17.31
CA MET A 321 -4.41 3.84 -15.94
C MET A 321 -3.74 4.84 -15.01
N LEU A 322 -4.49 5.38 -14.06
CA LEU A 322 -3.95 6.18 -12.97
C LEU A 322 -4.15 5.43 -11.65
N THR A 323 -3.06 5.16 -10.94
CA THR A 323 -3.09 4.77 -9.54
C THR A 323 -2.93 6.01 -8.68
N VAL A 324 -3.98 6.38 -7.93
CA VAL A 324 -3.91 7.39 -6.89
C VAL A 324 -3.78 6.68 -5.55
N SER A 325 -2.57 6.67 -5.04
CA SER A 325 -2.21 5.98 -3.80
C SER A 325 -2.08 6.99 -2.69
N TYR A 326 -3.23 7.34 -2.06
CA TYR A 326 -3.23 8.28 -0.96
C TYR A 326 -2.39 7.78 0.21
N SER A 327 -1.56 8.66 0.75
CA SER A 327 -0.73 8.36 1.92
C SER A 327 -1.51 8.45 3.26
N ALA A 328 -2.67 9.08 3.27
CA ALA A 328 -3.58 9.07 4.41
C ALA A 328 -4.32 7.71 4.47
N THR A 329 -4.46 7.09 5.64
CA THR A 329 -4.23 7.60 7.00
C THR A 329 -2.97 7.03 7.67
N HIS A 330 -1.91 6.80 6.91
CA HIS A 330 -0.66 6.31 7.51
C HIS A 330 -0.14 7.29 8.59
N VAL A 331 0.58 6.76 9.57
CA VAL A 331 1.26 7.60 10.54
C VAL A 331 2.31 8.50 9.85
N PRO A 332 2.54 9.70 10.38
CA PRO A 332 2.01 10.30 11.60
C PRO A 332 0.58 10.82 11.42
N PHE A 333 -0.23 10.71 12.46
CA PHE A 333 -1.56 11.31 12.42
C PHE A 333 -1.43 12.83 12.56
N GLN A 334 -1.88 13.55 11.53
CA GLN A 334 -1.83 15.02 11.51
C GLN A 334 -3.21 15.59 11.19
N PRO A 335 -3.65 16.64 11.94
CA PRO A 335 -4.93 17.29 11.65
C PRO A 335 -4.93 17.81 10.21
N PRO A 336 -5.95 17.48 9.40
CA PRO A 336 -6.07 18.08 8.06
C PRO A 336 -6.33 19.59 8.14
N PRO A 337 -6.13 20.33 7.04
CA PRO A 337 -6.56 21.73 6.96
C PRO A 337 -8.07 21.89 7.23
N ASP A 338 -8.44 22.92 7.96
CA ASP A 338 -9.84 23.17 8.39
C ASP A 338 -10.83 23.21 7.23
N ASN A 339 -10.40 23.68 6.07
CA ASN A 339 -11.25 23.75 4.87
C ASN A 339 -11.57 22.38 4.26
N LEU A 340 -10.87 21.32 4.67
CA LEU A 340 -11.15 19.94 4.24
C LEU A 340 -12.11 19.22 5.19
N LEU A 341 -12.34 19.74 6.39
CA LEU A 341 -13.21 19.11 7.36
C LEU A 341 -14.68 19.47 7.10
N PRO A 342 -15.61 18.51 7.21
CA PRO A 342 -17.04 18.76 6.96
C PRO A 342 -17.69 19.68 7.99
N HIS A 343 -17.12 19.79 9.19
CA HIS A 343 -17.65 20.58 10.29
C HIS A 343 -16.60 21.57 10.79
N ALA A 344 -16.72 22.83 10.35
CA ALA A 344 -15.95 23.91 10.92
C ALA A 344 -16.29 24.07 12.42
N GLY A 345 -15.30 23.90 13.30
CA GLY A 345 -15.46 24.14 14.74
C GLY A 345 -15.38 22.91 15.65
N ILE A 346 -15.12 21.73 15.14
CA ILE A 346 -14.63 20.64 15.97
C ILE A 346 -13.16 20.96 16.25
N GLU A 347 -12.84 21.25 17.52
CA GLU A 347 -11.42 21.31 17.92
C GLU A 347 -10.75 20.03 17.49
N ALA A 348 -9.66 20.14 16.76
CA ALA A 348 -8.88 18.98 16.35
C ALA A 348 -8.56 18.19 17.62
N PRO A 349 -8.85 16.88 17.65
CA PRO A 349 -8.64 16.08 18.85
C PRO A 349 -7.16 16.11 19.21
N ASN A 350 -6.88 16.15 20.51
CA ASN A 350 -5.51 15.95 20.96
C ASN A 350 -5.05 14.53 20.60
N CYS A 351 -3.73 14.33 20.59
CA CYS A 351 -3.13 13.06 20.18
C CYS A 351 -3.16 11.99 21.27
N THR A 352 -3.78 12.20 22.40
CA THR A 352 -3.64 11.35 23.57
C THR A 352 -4.87 10.47 23.79
N GLY A 353 -4.61 9.18 23.98
CA GLY A 353 -5.64 8.17 24.19
C GLY A 353 -6.34 7.70 22.92
N GLY A 354 -6.79 6.46 22.94
CA GLY A 354 -7.33 5.78 21.76
C GLY A 354 -8.53 6.46 21.11
N LEU A 355 -9.37 7.19 21.89
CA LEU A 355 -10.49 7.92 21.31
C LEU A 355 -10.03 9.14 20.49
N ALA A 356 -9.08 9.90 21.00
CA ALA A 356 -8.55 11.07 20.30
C ALA A 356 -7.86 10.71 18.98
N GLN A 357 -7.06 9.66 18.99
CA GLN A 357 -6.41 9.14 17.78
C GLN A 357 -7.44 8.64 16.75
N ARG A 358 -8.50 7.94 17.19
CA ARG A 358 -9.60 7.50 16.31
C ARG A 358 -10.33 8.68 15.67
N LEU A 359 -10.57 9.75 16.43
CA LEU A 359 -11.22 10.96 15.90
C LEU A 359 -10.31 11.67 14.88
N LEU A 360 -9.01 11.72 15.16
CA LEU A 360 -8.03 12.28 14.23
C LEU A 360 -7.92 11.44 12.94
N GLY A 361 -7.89 10.11 13.07
CA GLY A 361 -7.98 9.20 11.91
C GLY A 361 -9.26 9.44 11.10
N ASN A 362 -10.41 9.64 11.77
CA ASN A 362 -11.65 10.00 11.08
C ASN A 362 -11.51 11.31 10.29
N GLN A 363 -10.92 12.36 10.88
CA GLN A 363 -10.72 13.63 10.19
C GLN A 363 -9.80 13.49 8.96
N MET A 364 -8.75 12.68 9.06
CA MET A 364 -7.87 12.39 7.91
C MET A 364 -8.62 11.66 6.79
N ILE A 365 -9.50 10.70 7.13
CA ILE A 365 -10.33 9.99 6.14
C ILE A 365 -11.39 10.94 5.53
N GLU A 366 -12.03 11.79 6.33
CA GLU A 366 -13.01 12.76 5.85
C GLU A 366 -12.39 13.80 4.90
N ALA A 367 -11.17 14.26 5.21
CA ALA A 367 -10.41 15.12 4.33
C ALA A 367 -10.04 14.42 3.01
N MET A 368 -9.63 13.16 3.08
CA MET A 368 -9.33 12.33 1.91
C MET A 368 -10.58 12.08 1.08
N ASP A 369 -11.72 11.78 1.69
CA ASP A 369 -13.00 11.63 0.98
C ASP A 369 -13.40 12.89 0.22
N LYS A 370 -13.21 14.07 0.83
CA LYS A 370 -13.45 15.34 0.16
C LYS A 370 -12.55 15.54 -1.06
N GLU A 371 -11.28 15.16 -0.93
CA GLU A 371 -10.32 15.18 -2.03
C GLU A 371 -10.64 14.14 -3.12
N ILE A 372 -11.13 12.96 -2.77
CA ILE A 372 -11.67 11.98 -3.74
C ILE A 372 -12.85 12.59 -4.51
N GLY A 373 -13.77 13.27 -3.82
CA GLY A 373 -14.85 14.00 -4.49
C GLY A 373 -14.34 15.03 -5.49
N ARG A 374 -13.33 15.81 -5.09
CA ARG A 374 -12.67 16.79 -5.96
C ARG A 374 -11.96 16.12 -7.15
N LEU A 375 -11.32 14.98 -6.93
CA LEU A 375 -10.72 14.16 -7.98
C LEU A 375 -11.77 13.70 -9.00
N LEU A 376 -12.89 13.15 -8.55
CA LEU A 376 -13.98 12.69 -9.43
C LEU A 376 -14.52 13.84 -10.31
N VAL A 377 -14.73 15.01 -9.73
CA VAL A 377 -15.17 16.21 -10.47
C VAL A 377 -14.09 16.66 -11.44
N GLY A 378 -12.84 16.75 -10.97
CA GLY A 378 -11.70 17.18 -11.78
C GLY A 378 -11.40 16.26 -12.97
N ALA A 379 -11.68 14.98 -12.82
CA ALA A 379 -11.56 13.95 -13.85
C ALA A 379 -12.79 13.87 -14.79
N GLY A 380 -13.84 14.63 -14.52
CA GLY A 380 -15.09 14.58 -15.31
C GLY A 380 -15.94 13.35 -15.06
N LEU A 381 -15.74 12.68 -13.92
CA LEU A 381 -16.47 11.47 -13.49
C LEU A 381 -17.71 11.81 -12.67
N ALA A 382 -17.77 13.00 -12.11
CA ALA A 382 -18.90 13.48 -11.34
C ALA A 382 -19.12 14.96 -11.58
N VAL A 383 -20.34 15.43 -11.28
CA VAL A 383 -20.70 16.83 -11.23
C VAL A 383 -21.13 17.17 -9.80
N GLN A 384 -20.69 18.28 -9.27
CA GLN A 384 -21.12 18.77 -7.98
C GLN A 384 -22.47 19.50 -8.15
N ALA A 385 -23.50 19.02 -7.45
CA ALA A 385 -24.82 19.65 -7.42
C ALA A 385 -24.80 20.90 -6.51
N ASP A 386 -25.85 21.72 -6.61
CA ASP A 386 -26.00 22.98 -5.85
C ASP A 386 -26.02 22.77 -4.33
N ASP A 387 -26.44 21.59 -3.86
CA ASP A 387 -26.47 21.20 -2.44
C ASP A 387 -25.15 20.61 -1.94
N GLY A 388 -24.15 20.53 -2.81
CA GLY A 388 -22.82 19.98 -2.52
C GLY A 388 -22.69 18.47 -2.70
N SER A 389 -23.77 17.76 -3.02
CA SER A 389 -23.72 16.34 -3.34
C SER A 389 -23.03 16.08 -4.69
N LEU A 390 -22.57 14.84 -4.91
CA LEU A 390 -21.94 14.43 -6.15
C LEU A 390 -22.92 13.61 -7.00
N GLU A 391 -23.12 14.04 -8.23
CA GLU A 391 -23.79 13.25 -9.26
C GLU A 391 -22.71 12.50 -10.07
N TYR A 392 -22.59 11.21 -9.84
CA TYR A 392 -21.60 10.36 -10.51
C TYR A 392 -22.09 9.95 -11.91
N THR A 393 -21.27 10.18 -12.93
CA THR A 393 -21.60 9.93 -14.34
C THR A 393 -20.55 9.06 -15.03
N PRO A 394 -20.39 7.79 -14.63
CA PRO A 394 -19.31 6.92 -15.11
C PRO A 394 -19.36 6.64 -16.60
N GLU A 395 -20.57 6.56 -17.17
CA GLU A 395 -20.77 6.19 -18.58
C GLU A 395 -20.24 7.25 -19.56
N GLY A 396 -20.25 8.52 -19.17
CA GLY A 396 -19.79 9.62 -20.03
C GLY A 396 -18.28 9.67 -20.22
N SER A 397 -17.51 9.12 -19.28
CA SER A 397 -16.05 9.15 -19.28
C SER A 397 -15.36 7.88 -19.76
N ASN A 398 -16.10 6.78 -19.92
CA ASN A 398 -15.57 5.44 -20.20
C ASN A 398 -14.44 5.06 -19.22
N THR A 399 -14.62 5.32 -17.93
CA THR A 399 -13.63 5.07 -16.88
C THR A 399 -14.17 4.12 -15.81
N VAL A 400 -13.42 3.08 -15.49
CA VAL A 400 -13.67 2.22 -14.33
C VAL A 400 -12.91 2.78 -13.13
N VAL A 401 -13.62 3.01 -12.03
CA VAL A 401 -13.06 3.41 -10.75
C VAL A 401 -12.98 2.19 -9.85
N ILE A 402 -11.80 1.92 -9.32
CA ILE A 402 -11.54 0.85 -8.36
C ILE A 402 -10.97 1.52 -7.10
N LEU A 403 -11.61 1.33 -5.96
CA LEU A 403 -11.18 1.87 -4.68
C LEU A 403 -10.98 0.72 -3.71
N ILE A 404 -9.81 0.70 -3.05
CA ILE A 404 -9.46 -0.31 -2.04
C ILE A 404 -8.75 0.30 -0.84
N GLY A 405 -8.81 -0.40 0.32
CA GLY A 405 -7.77 -0.29 1.34
C GLY A 405 -6.62 -1.24 1.01
N ASP A 406 -5.38 -0.86 1.26
CA ASP A 406 -4.21 -1.70 0.94
C ASP A 406 -3.93 -2.77 2.01
N ASN A 407 -4.30 -2.53 3.23
CA ASN A 407 -4.25 -3.47 4.36
C ASN A 407 -5.30 -3.11 5.41
N GLY A 408 -5.34 -3.88 6.49
CA GLY A 408 -6.20 -3.57 7.62
C GLY A 408 -5.78 -2.30 8.36
N THR A 409 -6.62 -1.86 9.29
CA THR A 409 -6.47 -0.62 10.03
C THR A 409 -5.26 -0.64 10.95
N PHE A 410 -4.56 0.50 11.01
CA PHE A 410 -3.47 0.67 11.96
C PHE A 410 -3.96 0.76 13.41
N ILE A 411 -3.22 0.12 14.29
CA ILE A 411 -3.58 -0.17 15.70
C ILE A 411 -4.32 0.97 16.44
N PRO A 412 -3.80 2.22 16.52
CA PRO A 412 -4.40 3.26 17.37
C PRO A 412 -5.80 3.71 16.92
N ILE A 413 -6.16 3.53 15.67
CA ILE A 413 -7.42 4.02 15.11
C ILE A 413 -8.47 2.92 14.88
N VAL A 414 -8.18 1.68 15.25
CA VAL A 414 -9.12 0.55 15.15
C VAL A 414 -10.39 0.84 15.96
N LYS A 415 -11.54 0.54 15.36
CA LYS A 415 -12.87 0.83 15.93
C LYS A 415 -13.54 -0.42 16.48
N PRO A 416 -14.30 -0.29 17.60
CA PRO A 416 -15.11 -1.40 18.10
C PRO A 416 -16.11 -1.90 17.04
N PRO A 417 -16.38 -3.23 16.95
CA PRO A 417 -15.93 -4.30 17.85
C PRO A 417 -14.59 -4.93 17.44
N TYR A 418 -13.91 -4.37 16.46
CA TYR A 418 -12.65 -4.90 15.93
C TYR A 418 -11.54 -4.83 16.98
N ASN A 419 -10.65 -5.83 16.94
CA ASN A 419 -9.62 -5.98 17.96
C ASN A 419 -8.32 -5.29 17.51
N PRO A 420 -7.87 -4.24 18.22
CA PRO A 420 -6.63 -3.53 17.86
C PRO A 420 -5.38 -4.41 17.92
N THR A 421 -5.36 -5.45 18.77
CA THR A 421 -4.22 -6.38 18.87
C THR A 421 -4.14 -7.34 17.68
N ARG A 422 -5.17 -7.34 16.81
CA ARG A 422 -5.31 -8.22 15.65
C ARG A 422 -5.50 -7.42 14.35
N SER A 423 -4.92 -6.22 14.31
CA SER A 423 -5.03 -5.26 13.21
C SER A 423 -3.81 -5.29 12.28
N LYS A 424 -3.51 -4.20 11.57
CA LYS A 424 -2.35 -4.07 10.66
C LYS A 424 -1.10 -4.75 11.22
N GLY A 425 -0.36 -5.46 10.36
CA GLY A 425 0.78 -6.28 10.75
C GLY A 425 0.41 -7.67 11.25
N THR A 426 -0.89 -8.04 11.23
CA THR A 426 -1.36 -9.36 11.63
C THR A 426 -2.28 -9.97 10.57
N ILE A 427 -2.31 -11.30 10.53
CA ILE A 427 -3.13 -12.05 9.57
C ILE A 427 -4.58 -12.27 10.02
N TYR A 428 -5.00 -11.63 11.10
CA TYR A 428 -6.38 -11.69 11.60
C TYR A 428 -7.32 -10.78 10.79
N GLU A 429 -8.63 -10.98 10.93
CA GLU A 429 -9.65 -10.27 10.13
C GLU A 429 -9.47 -8.75 10.11
N THR A 430 -9.15 -8.15 11.25
CA THR A 430 -8.91 -6.70 11.34
C THR A 430 -7.63 -6.26 10.62
N GLY A 431 -6.67 -7.16 10.45
CA GLY A 431 -5.38 -6.88 9.80
C GLY A 431 -5.39 -7.08 8.28
N VAL A 432 -6.29 -7.92 7.77
CA VAL A 432 -6.26 -8.35 6.35
C VAL A 432 -7.53 -8.06 5.57
N ARG A 433 -8.63 -7.72 6.23
CA ARG A 433 -9.89 -7.43 5.56
C ARG A 433 -10.02 -5.93 5.31
N ALA A 434 -10.16 -5.56 4.04
CA ALA A 434 -10.18 -4.18 3.61
C ALA A 434 -11.41 -3.88 2.73
N PRO A 435 -11.82 -2.60 2.59
CA PRO A 435 -12.86 -2.24 1.65
C PRO A 435 -12.38 -2.41 0.21
N MET A 436 -13.29 -2.83 -0.67
CA MET A 436 -13.13 -2.79 -2.13
C MET A 436 -14.45 -2.36 -2.76
N ILE A 437 -14.39 -1.37 -3.63
CA ILE A 437 -15.52 -0.84 -4.40
C ILE A 437 -15.10 -0.71 -5.86
N VAL A 438 -15.94 -1.18 -6.78
CA VAL A 438 -15.68 -1.02 -8.21
C VAL A 438 -16.92 -0.43 -8.88
N ALA A 439 -16.74 0.69 -9.58
CA ALA A 439 -17.80 1.40 -10.28
C ALA A 439 -17.36 1.77 -11.70
N GLY A 440 -18.29 1.79 -12.64
CA GLY A 440 -17.98 2.20 -14.01
C GLY A 440 -18.86 1.55 -15.07
N PRO A 441 -18.49 1.72 -16.35
CA PRO A 441 -19.25 1.17 -17.47
C PRO A 441 -19.40 -0.36 -17.39
N GLY A 442 -20.62 -0.85 -17.57
CA GLY A 442 -20.91 -2.29 -17.61
C GLY A 442 -21.08 -2.95 -16.24
N VAL A 443 -21.14 -2.18 -15.17
CA VAL A 443 -21.55 -2.68 -13.84
C VAL A 443 -23.06 -2.97 -13.88
N ALA A 444 -23.43 -4.21 -13.59
CA ALA A 444 -24.82 -4.64 -13.49
C ALA A 444 -25.35 -4.39 -12.07
N GLU A 445 -26.55 -3.86 -11.95
CA GLU A 445 -27.27 -3.62 -10.70
C GLU A 445 -26.37 -2.89 -9.66
N PRO A 446 -25.97 -1.64 -9.93
CA PRO A 446 -25.09 -0.88 -9.03
C PRO A 446 -25.73 -0.67 -7.66
N GLY A 447 -24.89 -0.41 -6.64
CA GLY A 447 -25.31 -0.25 -5.26
C GLY A 447 -25.46 -1.55 -4.48
N ARG A 448 -25.05 -2.68 -5.05
CA ARG A 448 -25.09 -4.00 -4.40
C ARG A 448 -23.75 -4.38 -3.74
N THR A 449 -23.83 -5.38 -2.88
CA THR A 449 -22.66 -5.99 -2.23
C THR A 449 -22.47 -7.42 -2.69
N VAL A 450 -21.24 -7.82 -2.88
CA VAL A 450 -20.76 -9.19 -3.11
C VAL A 450 -20.12 -9.69 -1.83
N ASP A 451 -20.62 -10.81 -1.30
CA ASP A 451 -20.10 -11.42 -0.06
C ASP A 451 -19.06 -12.50 -0.32
N ASP A 452 -18.85 -12.88 -1.59
CA ASP A 452 -17.88 -13.90 -1.99
C ASP A 452 -16.44 -13.42 -1.77
N LEU A 453 -15.55 -14.41 -1.61
CA LEU A 453 -14.14 -14.18 -1.37
C LEU A 453 -13.44 -13.58 -2.58
N VAL A 454 -12.74 -12.48 -2.37
CA VAL A 454 -11.84 -11.84 -3.33
C VAL A 454 -10.50 -11.59 -2.66
N SER A 455 -9.42 -11.88 -3.35
CA SER A 455 -8.05 -11.66 -2.88
C SER A 455 -7.42 -10.46 -3.56
N VAL A 456 -6.51 -9.80 -2.87
CA VAL A 456 -5.74 -8.67 -3.41
C VAL A 456 -4.99 -9.01 -4.71
N VAL A 457 -4.55 -10.26 -4.87
CA VAL A 457 -3.92 -10.73 -6.12
C VAL A 457 -4.86 -10.72 -7.33
N ASP A 458 -6.18 -10.78 -7.10
CA ASP A 458 -7.19 -10.83 -8.17
C ASP A 458 -7.32 -9.51 -8.93
N LEU A 459 -6.84 -8.41 -8.33
CA LEU A 459 -6.85 -7.09 -8.98
C LEU A 459 -6.00 -7.07 -10.26
N PHE A 460 -4.88 -7.81 -10.28
CA PHE A 460 -4.05 -7.91 -11.47
C PHE A 460 -4.84 -8.44 -12.67
N GLN A 461 -5.62 -9.50 -12.46
CA GLN A 461 -6.48 -10.05 -13.51
C GLN A 461 -7.63 -9.11 -13.85
N LEU A 462 -8.25 -8.46 -12.86
CA LEU A 462 -9.30 -7.47 -13.09
C LEU A 462 -8.84 -6.33 -14.01
N PHE A 463 -7.65 -5.79 -13.79
CA PHE A 463 -7.08 -4.76 -14.68
C PHE A 463 -6.90 -5.27 -16.11
N GLY A 464 -6.38 -6.49 -16.27
CA GLY A 464 -6.25 -7.14 -17.58
C GLY A 464 -7.62 -7.33 -18.26
N GLU A 465 -8.60 -7.85 -17.53
CA GLU A 465 -9.97 -8.08 -18.02
C GLU A 465 -10.65 -6.78 -18.48
N ILE A 466 -10.47 -5.67 -17.75
CA ILE A 466 -10.96 -4.33 -18.13
C ILE A 466 -10.31 -3.88 -19.44
N ALA A 467 -9.02 -4.10 -19.59
CA ALA A 467 -8.27 -3.74 -20.79
C ALA A 467 -8.47 -4.73 -21.97
N GLY A 468 -9.16 -5.84 -21.72
CA GLY A 468 -9.35 -6.92 -22.70
C GLY A 468 -8.07 -7.70 -23.00
N ILE A 469 -7.22 -7.87 -21.97
CA ILE A 469 -5.97 -8.65 -21.99
C ILE A 469 -6.22 -9.95 -21.20
N ASP A 470 -5.83 -11.08 -21.76
CA ASP A 470 -5.62 -12.29 -20.98
C ASP A 470 -4.25 -12.22 -20.30
N VAL A 471 -4.26 -12.03 -18.99
CA VAL A 471 -3.00 -11.89 -18.23
C VAL A 471 -2.18 -13.17 -18.20
N HIS A 472 -2.82 -14.33 -18.31
CA HIS A 472 -2.11 -15.62 -18.37
C HIS A 472 -1.37 -15.84 -19.69
N ASP A 473 -1.83 -15.19 -20.78
CA ASP A 473 -1.11 -15.17 -22.06
C ASP A 473 -0.01 -14.08 -22.08
N ALA A 474 -0.21 -12.98 -21.31
CA ALA A 474 0.67 -11.85 -21.30
C ALA A 474 1.91 -12.05 -20.37
N VAL A 475 1.75 -12.84 -19.31
CA VAL A 475 2.81 -13.13 -18.33
C VAL A 475 3.49 -14.45 -18.71
N PRO A 476 4.84 -14.52 -18.70
CA PRO A 476 5.55 -15.77 -18.97
C PRO A 476 5.09 -16.93 -18.08
N SER A 477 4.87 -18.09 -18.66
CA SER A 477 4.29 -19.26 -17.96
C SER A 477 5.13 -19.77 -16.78
N ARG A 478 6.41 -19.38 -16.70
CA ARG A 478 7.28 -19.66 -15.56
C ARG A 478 6.92 -18.81 -14.31
N ARG A 479 6.16 -17.72 -14.50
CA ARG A 479 5.68 -16.87 -13.41
C ARG A 479 4.26 -17.25 -13.06
N THR A 480 4.11 -18.05 -12.01
CA THR A 480 2.79 -18.46 -11.55
C THR A 480 1.96 -17.27 -11.10
N LEU A 481 0.79 -17.09 -11.71
CA LEU A 481 -0.22 -16.13 -11.27
C LEU A 481 -1.18 -16.81 -10.28
N ASP A 482 -1.47 -16.12 -9.18
CA ASP A 482 -2.42 -16.57 -8.16
C ASP A 482 -3.79 -15.90 -8.31
N SER A 483 -3.92 -14.99 -9.27
CA SER A 483 -5.11 -14.19 -9.53
C SER A 483 -6.26 -15.00 -10.12
N GLN A 484 -7.49 -14.61 -9.77
CA GLN A 484 -8.74 -15.16 -10.27
C GLN A 484 -9.60 -14.03 -10.87
N PRO A 485 -10.52 -14.32 -11.80
CA PRO A 485 -11.35 -13.28 -12.43
C PRO A 485 -12.30 -12.62 -11.43
N VAL A 486 -12.39 -11.29 -11.48
CA VAL A 486 -13.34 -10.49 -10.68
C VAL A 486 -14.41 -9.82 -11.56
N LEU A 487 -14.09 -9.56 -12.83
CA LEU A 487 -15.02 -8.91 -13.76
C LEU A 487 -16.38 -9.62 -13.88
N PRO A 488 -16.50 -10.97 -13.79
CA PRO A 488 -17.80 -11.63 -13.79
C PRO A 488 -18.74 -11.14 -12.69
N TYR A 489 -18.24 -10.86 -11.48
CA TYR A 489 -19.05 -10.28 -10.40
C TYR A 489 -19.61 -8.91 -10.76
N LEU A 490 -18.88 -8.10 -11.52
CA LEU A 490 -19.35 -6.78 -11.92
C LEU A 490 -20.47 -6.85 -12.96
N ARG A 491 -20.41 -7.86 -13.84
CA ARG A 491 -21.33 -8.00 -14.99
C ARG A 491 -22.58 -8.83 -14.69
N ASN A 492 -22.54 -9.64 -13.66
CA ASN A 492 -23.63 -10.55 -13.30
C ASN A 492 -23.87 -10.50 -11.79
N ALA A 493 -25.06 -10.06 -11.39
CA ALA A 493 -25.46 -9.99 -9.99
C ALA A 493 -25.62 -11.38 -9.34
N ASP A 494 -25.94 -12.39 -10.14
CA ASP A 494 -26.15 -13.78 -9.71
C ASP A 494 -24.89 -14.64 -9.98
N GLN A 495 -23.69 -14.04 -10.00
CA GLN A 495 -22.44 -14.77 -10.19
C GLN A 495 -22.18 -15.71 -9.02
N ASP A 496 -21.98 -17.00 -9.33
CA ASP A 496 -21.55 -18.00 -8.35
C ASP A 496 -20.14 -17.69 -7.83
N PRO A 497 -19.78 -18.10 -6.59
CA PRO A 497 -18.45 -17.93 -6.04
C PRO A 497 -17.35 -18.47 -6.97
N ILE A 498 -16.37 -17.62 -7.27
CA ILE A 498 -15.25 -17.97 -8.15
C ILE A 498 -14.10 -18.54 -7.33
N ARG A 499 -13.78 -17.90 -6.21
CA ARG A 499 -12.70 -18.28 -5.34
C ARG A 499 -13.23 -19.07 -4.14
N SER A 500 -12.70 -20.27 -3.91
CA SER A 500 -13.09 -21.09 -2.76
C SER A 500 -12.30 -20.79 -1.49
N THR A 501 -11.07 -20.25 -1.63
CA THR A 501 -10.19 -19.91 -0.52
C THR A 501 -9.41 -18.64 -0.82
N VAL A 502 -9.06 -17.87 0.21
CA VAL A 502 -8.07 -16.80 0.16
C VAL A 502 -6.92 -17.10 1.09
N PHE A 503 -5.72 -16.70 0.68
CA PHE A 503 -4.48 -16.89 1.42
C PHE A 503 -3.87 -15.53 1.74
N MET A 504 -3.35 -15.38 2.95
CA MET A 504 -2.68 -14.20 3.46
C MET A 504 -1.41 -14.61 4.18
N GLU A 505 -0.39 -13.77 4.11
CA GLU A 505 0.87 -14.03 4.80
C GLU A 505 1.57 -12.74 5.21
N ILE A 506 2.44 -12.87 6.21
CA ILE A 506 3.39 -11.86 6.65
C ILE A 506 4.70 -12.54 6.99
N GLY A 507 5.82 -11.87 6.71
CA GLY A 507 7.15 -12.33 7.06
C GLY A 507 8.03 -11.17 7.50
N GLY A 508 9.26 -11.46 7.93
CA GLY A 508 10.26 -10.43 8.20
C GLY A 508 10.92 -9.94 6.92
N GLY A 509 11.23 -8.65 6.85
CA GLY A 509 12.10 -8.09 5.81
C GLY A 509 13.53 -8.65 5.91
N GLN A 510 14.28 -8.59 4.82
CA GLN A 510 15.67 -9.01 4.80
C GLN A 510 16.58 -7.81 5.06
N LYS A 511 17.31 -7.86 6.15
CA LYS A 511 18.23 -6.80 6.58
C LYS A 511 19.69 -7.16 6.34
N PRO A 512 20.57 -6.18 6.11
CA PRO A 512 22.00 -6.38 6.23
C PRO A 512 22.37 -7.00 7.58
N SER A 513 23.40 -7.86 7.58
CA SER A 513 23.83 -8.56 8.80
C SER A 513 24.13 -7.61 9.97
N GLY A 514 23.49 -7.85 11.10
CA GLY A 514 23.68 -7.08 12.33
C GLY A 514 22.68 -5.95 12.55
N MET A 515 21.73 -5.73 11.64
CA MET A 515 20.67 -4.74 11.83
C MET A 515 19.46 -5.38 12.49
N THR A 516 18.95 -4.77 13.53
CA THR A 516 17.74 -5.21 14.26
C THR A 516 16.75 -4.06 14.34
N ILE A 517 15.46 -4.38 14.23
CA ILE A 517 14.39 -3.42 14.49
C ILE A 517 14.17 -3.38 16.01
N PRO A 518 14.21 -2.22 16.64
CA PRO A 518 14.00 -2.14 18.09
C PRO A 518 12.56 -2.45 18.46
N PRO A 519 12.31 -3.19 19.56
CA PRO A 519 10.96 -3.48 20.00
C PRO A 519 10.24 -2.21 20.46
N CYS A 520 8.98 -2.09 20.05
CA CYS A 520 8.10 -0.98 20.37
C CYS A 520 6.82 -1.49 21.04
N VAL A 521 6.46 -0.93 22.18
CA VAL A 521 5.21 -1.23 22.87
C VAL A 521 4.22 -0.08 22.71
N LEU A 522 3.09 -0.36 22.09
CA LEU A 522 1.94 0.53 22.00
C LEU A 522 0.95 0.19 23.11
N SER A 523 0.63 1.17 23.95
CA SER A 523 -0.34 1.01 25.04
C SER A 523 -1.56 1.88 24.77
N PHE A 524 -2.73 1.26 24.56
CA PHE A 524 -3.98 2.01 24.36
C PHE A 524 -5.21 1.17 24.74
N SER A 525 -6.24 1.84 25.23
CA SER A 525 -7.52 1.22 25.61
C SER A 525 -7.40 0.00 26.53
N GLY A 526 -6.33 -0.08 27.34
CA GLY A 526 -6.09 -1.18 28.28
C GLY A 526 -5.34 -2.38 27.67
N ALA A 527 -4.95 -2.32 26.41
CA ALA A 527 -4.11 -3.34 25.76
C ALA A 527 -2.67 -2.83 25.59
N ASN A 528 -1.69 -3.72 25.73
CA ASN A 528 -0.29 -3.49 25.41
C ASN A 528 0.11 -4.40 24.28
N ILE A 529 0.64 -3.83 23.19
CA ILE A 529 1.02 -4.55 21.97
C ILE A 529 2.48 -4.26 21.70
N CYS A 530 3.29 -5.30 21.65
CA CYS A 530 4.68 -5.19 21.25
C CYS A 530 4.86 -5.63 19.79
N THR A 531 5.57 -4.81 19.04
CA THR A 531 5.98 -5.12 17.67
C THR A 531 7.45 -4.81 17.48
N ASP A 532 8.16 -5.62 16.74
CA ASP A 532 9.52 -5.43 16.26
C ASP A 532 9.62 -5.58 14.75
N ILE A 533 8.48 -5.34 14.05
CA ILE A 533 8.37 -5.36 12.59
C ILE A 533 7.77 -4.07 12.00
N LEU A 534 6.99 -3.29 12.76
CA LEU A 534 6.24 -2.13 12.24
C LEU A 534 7.00 -0.80 12.30
N PHE A 535 8.00 -0.67 13.18
CA PHE A 535 8.70 0.58 13.40
C PHE A 535 10.20 0.44 13.16
N VAL A 536 10.69 1.10 12.13
CA VAL A 536 12.10 1.04 11.71
C VAL A 536 13.06 1.70 12.68
N SER A 537 12.56 2.58 13.54
CA SER A 537 13.38 3.30 14.52
C SER A 537 12.62 3.53 15.82
N GLU A 538 13.38 3.74 16.89
CA GLU A 538 12.81 4.12 18.18
C GLU A 538 12.05 5.45 18.10
N GLN A 539 12.48 6.35 17.24
CA GLN A 539 11.80 7.61 16.99
C GLN A 539 10.41 7.39 16.41
N MET A 540 10.28 6.55 15.39
CA MET A 540 8.99 6.23 14.79
C MET A 540 8.04 5.57 15.79
N CYS A 541 8.58 4.73 16.68
CA CYS A 541 7.82 4.17 17.81
C CYS A 541 7.27 5.27 18.73
N ARG A 542 8.13 6.24 19.12
CA ARG A 542 7.71 7.38 19.96
C ARG A 542 6.69 8.27 19.27
N ASP A 543 6.89 8.55 17.99
CA ASP A 543 5.98 9.40 17.19
C ASP A 543 4.57 8.79 17.07
N THR A 544 4.49 7.48 17.15
CA THR A 544 3.21 6.74 17.18
C THR A 544 2.61 6.66 18.59
N GLY A 545 3.27 7.21 19.61
CA GLY A 545 2.84 7.12 21.01
C GLY A 545 3.29 5.82 21.70
N GLY A 546 4.22 5.09 21.10
CA GLY A 546 4.79 3.86 21.65
C GLY A 546 5.97 4.10 22.58
N THR A 547 6.33 3.05 23.31
CA THR A 547 7.53 3.02 24.16
C THR A 547 8.57 2.10 23.52
N PRO A 548 9.67 2.62 22.98
CA PRO A 548 10.75 1.81 22.42
C PRO A 548 11.63 1.23 23.52
N PHE A 549 12.19 0.04 23.27
CA PHE A 549 13.10 -0.66 24.19
C PHE A 549 14.43 -1.05 23.52
N GLY A 550 14.76 -0.48 22.38
CA GLY A 550 16.05 -0.62 21.75
C GLY A 550 17.20 0.08 22.53
N PRO A 551 18.37 0.27 21.90
CA PRO A 551 19.56 0.81 22.57
C PRO A 551 19.37 2.19 23.22
N GLU A 552 18.52 3.04 22.65
CA GLU A 552 18.20 4.40 23.13
C GLU A 552 16.80 4.47 23.75
N GLY A 553 16.18 3.31 23.98
CA GLY A 553 14.83 3.17 24.47
C GLY A 553 14.65 3.41 25.97
N ALA A 554 13.42 3.10 26.43
CA ALA A 554 13.08 3.11 27.84
C ALA A 554 13.82 1.99 28.61
N PRO A 555 14.12 2.16 29.91
CA PRO A 555 14.72 1.12 30.71
C PRO A 555 13.79 -0.09 30.93
N PRO A 556 14.31 -1.34 30.85
CA PRO A 556 15.65 -1.71 30.43
C PRO A 556 15.85 -1.50 28.92
N ALA A 557 16.88 -0.72 28.56
CA ALA A 557 17.18 -0.43 27.16
C ALA A 557 18.02 -1.56 26.52
N GLY A 558 18.02 -1.61 25.17
CA GLY A 558 18.80 -2.58 24.42
C GLY A 558 18.23 -3.99 24.44
N LEU A 559 16.91 -4.15 24.52
CA LEU A 559 16.23 -5.42 24.39
C LEU A 559 16.19 -5.87 22.92
N ASP A 560 16.47 -7.15 22.68
CA ASP A 560 16.65 -7.71 21.32
C ASP A 560 15.34 -8.02 20.60
N GLY A 561 14.19 -7.76 21.21
CA GLY A 561 12.88 -8.04 20.61
C GLY A 561 11.75 -8.11 21.64
N CYS A 562 10.55 -8.27 21.15
CA CYS A 562 9.32 -8.29 21.97
C CYS A 562 9.32 -9.41 23.02
N CYS A 563 9.94 -10.55 22.75
CA CYS A 563 10.07 -11.62 23.76
C CYS A 563 10.91 -11.18 24.95
N ALA A 564 11.99 -10.44 24.71
CA ALA A 564 12.81 -9.89 25.80
C ALA A 564 12.03 -8.83 26.62
N VAL A 565 11.16 -8.04 25.98
CA VAL A 565 10.25 -7.10 26.68
C VAL A 565 9.28 -7.84 27.57
N ARG A 566 8.67 -8.93 27.10
CA ARG A 566 7.80 -9.80 27.89
C ARG A 566 8.54 -10.42 29.09
N ASP A 567 9.72 -10.97 28.85
CA ASP A 567 10.52 -11.65 29.89
C ASP A 567 11.03 -10.67 30.95
N ALA A 568 11.14 -9.39 30.61
CA ALA A 568 11.41 -8.34 31.57
C ALA A 568 10.22 -7.98 32.47
N ALA A 569 9.04 -8.56 32.21
CA ALA A 569 7.79 -8.41 32.99
C ALA A 569 7.39 -6.95 33.22
N LEU A 570 7.53 -6.12 32.21
CA LEU A 570 7.23 -4.67 32.27
C LEU A 570 5.73 -4.37 32.11
N TYR A 571 4.96 -5.33 31.58
CA TYR A 571 3.54 -5.22 31.30
C TYR A 571 2.84 -6.51 31.77
N ASP A 572 1.70 -6.38 32.44
CA ASP A 572 0.93 -7.53 32.93
C ASP A 572 0.31 -8.35 31.81
N ASP A 573 -0.15 -7.66 30.74
CA ASP A 573 -0.73 -8.24 29.53
C ASP A 573 0.01 -7.66 28.32
N LEU A 574 0.85 -8.44 27.65
CA LEU A 574 1.57 -8.03 26.48
C LEU A 574 1.26 -8.95 25.30
N THR A 575 0.54 -8.42 24.32
CA THR A 575 0.34 -9.09 23.03
C THR A 575 1.55 -8.83 22.15
N ILE A 576 2.12 -9.88 21.57
CA ILE A 576 3.25 -9.77 20.66
C ILE A 576 2.80 -10.07 19.24
N VAL A 577 3.12 -9.18 18.29
CA VAL A 577 2.84 -9.38 16.87
C VAL A 577 3.77 -10.46 16.32
N PRO A 578 3.26 -11.51 15.64
CA PRO A 578 4.11 -12.56 15.06
C PRO A 578 5.05 -12.03 13.97
N LEU A 579 6.30 -12.48 13.97
CA LEU A 579 7.30 -12.12 12.95
C LEU A 579 7.05 -12.77 11.60
N SER A 580 6.34 -13.90 11.58
CA SER A 580 6.01 -14.62 10.37
C SER A 580 4.76 -15.45 10.63
N ALA A 581 3.80 -15.34 9.77
CA ALA A 581 2.54 -16.07 9.87
C ALA A 581 1.86 -16.17 8.50
N TRP A 582 1.01 -17.19 8.33
CA TRP A 582 0.10 -17.25 7.21
C TRP A 582 -1.31 -17.65 7.68
N ALA A 583 -2.29 -17.27 6.90
CA ALA A 583 -3.66 -17.72 7.08
C ALA A 583 -4.28 -18.13 5.76
N ILE A 584 -5.17 -19.12 5.84
CA ILE A 584 -6.05 -19.51 4.74
C ILE A 584 -7.47 -19.62 5.25
N ARG A 585 -8.43 -19.11 4.48
CA ARG A 585 -9.83 -19.25 4.83
C ARG A 585 -10.68 -19.67 3.64
N ASN A 586 -11.79 -20.35 3.92
CA ASN A 586 -12.90 -20.50 2.99
C ASN A 586 -14.06 -19.56 3.40
N ALA A 587 -15.25 -19.76 2.86
CA ALA A 587 -16.42 -18.92 3.17
C ALA A 587 -16.80 -18.90 4.65
N ARG A 588 -16.38 -19.89 5.47
CA ARG A 588 -16.76 -20.00 6.87
C ARG A 588 -15.60 -20.09 7.83
N TYR A 589 -14.62 -20.94 7.55
CA TYR A 589 -13.53 -21.25 8.47
C TYR A 589 -12.23 -20.58 8.08
N LYS A 590 -11.43 -20.22 9.08
CA LYS A 590 -10.09 -19.66 8.90
C LYS A 590 -9.08 -20.44 9.73
N LEU A 591 -8.02 -20.89 9.07
CA LEU A 591 -6.86 -21.54 9.68
C LEU A 591 -5.69 -20.55 9.63
N ILE A 592 -5.03 -20.38 10.76
CA ILE A 592 -3.88 -19.50 10.94
C ILE A 592 -2.69 -20.36 11.39
N SER A 593 -1.52 -20.11 10.82
CA SER A 593 -0.25 -20.65 11.29
C SER A 593 0.67 -19.50 11.70
N ASN A 594 0.99 -19.46 12.97
CA ASN A 594 1.98 -18.56 13.56
C ASN A 594 3.32 -19.30 13.59
N GLU A 595 4.04 -19.36 12.49
CA GLU A 595 5.21 -20.21 12.35
C GLU A 595 6.41 -19.80 13.16
N ARG A 596 6.56 -18.54 13.39
CA ARG A 596 7.43 -17.99 14.41
C ARG A 596 6.53 -17.38 15.47
N ALA A 597 5.79 -18.28 16.15
CA ALA A 597 4.99 -17.86 17.28
C ALA A 597 5.92 -17.10 18.24
N PRO A 598 5.60 -15.85 18.55
CA PRO A 598 6.43 -15.12 19.48
C PRO A 598 6.38 -15.83 20.82
N CYS A 599 7.56 -16.26 21.29
CA CYS A 599 7.75 -16.61 22.69
C CYS A 599 6.84 -17.74 23.22
N ASP A 600 6.63 -18.82 22.52
CA ASP A 600 5.86 -20.01 22.93
C ASP A 600 4.33 -19.94 22.70
N GLY A 601 3.85 -19.09 21.82
CA GLY A 601 2.44 -19.08 21.42
C GLY A 601 2.02 -20.34 20.63
N PRO A 602 0.71 -20.62 20.47
CA PRO A 602 0.25 -21.76 19.72
C PRO A 602 0.66 -21.64 18.23
N PRO A 603 1.18 -22.73 17.63
CA PRO A 603 1.60 -22.69 16.23
C PRO A 603 0.42 -22.62 15.25
N LEU A 604 -0.76 -23.08 15.65
CA LEU A 604 -1.98 -23.10 14.82
C LEU A 604 -3.17 -22.58 15.60
N GLU A 605 -4.02 -21.83 14.91
CA GLU A 605 -5.31 -21.35 15.40
C GLU A 605 -6.39 -21.64 14.34
N PHE A 606 -7.62 -21.93 14.77
CA PHE A 606 -8.71 -22.26 13.88
C PHE A 606 -10.02 -21.63 14.33
N TYR A 607 -10.70 -20.91 13.44
CA TYR A 607 -11.87 -20.10 13.73
C TYR A 607 -13.07 -20.42 12.83
N ASP A 608 -14.29 -20.35 13.36
CA ASP A 608 -15.55 -20.31 12.62
C ASP A 608 -16.05 -18.87 12.54
N LEU A 609 -15.81 -18.22 11.40
CA LEU A 609 -16.15 -16.79 11.19
C LEU A 609 -17.65 -16.52 10.98
N GLN A 610 -18.48 -17.56 10.88
CA GLN A 610 -19.95 -17.43 10.89
C GLN A 610 -20.53 -17.58 12.30
N ALA A 611 -19.74 -18.00 13.28
CA ALA A 611 -20.15 -18.10 14.68
C ALA A 611 -20.17 -16.70 15.31
N THR A 612 -21.31 -16.04 15.24
CA THR A 612 -21.52 -14.74 15.89
C THR A 612 -22.03 -14.90 17.32
N SER A 613 -21.66 -13.98 18.19
CA SER A 613 -22.10 -13.92 19.59
C SER A 613 -22.38 -12.47 20.01
N LEU A 614 -22.83 -12.26 21.25
CA LEU A 614 -22.99 -10.91 21.81
C LEU A 614 -21.64 -10.17 21.93
N THR A 615 -20.56 -10.91 22.14
CA THR A 615 -19.18 -10.37 22.22
C THR A 615 -18.49 -10.32 20.88
N ASN A 616 -18.96 -11.09 19.89
CA ASN A 616 -18.42 -11.15 18.54
C ASN A 616 -19.55 -11.04 17.49
N PRO A 617 -20.22 -9.88 17.37
CA PRO A 617 -21.33 -9.73 16.43
C PRO A 617 -20.91 -9.72 14.95
N ALA A 618 -19.63 -9.51 14.68
CA ALA A 618 -19.09 -9.40 13.32
C ALA A 618 -18.47 -10.71 12.80
N GLY A 619 -18.47 -11.80 13.61
CA GLY A 619 -17.84 -13.06 13.21
C GLY A 619 -16.32 -12.92 13.01
N LEU A 620 -15.65 -12.24 13.94
CA LEU A 620 -14.21 -12.01 13.90
C LEU A 620 -13.46 -13.19 14.56
N ASP A 621 -12.20 -13.33 14.21
CA ASP A 621 -11.27 -14.30 14.78
C ASP A 621 -10.72 -13.84 16.15
N ASN A 622 -11.59 -13.66 17.16
CA ASN A 622 -11.18 -13.25 18.49
C ASN A 622 -10.55 -14.40 19.28
N PRO A 623 -9.64 -14.10 20.24
CA PRO A 623 -8.93 -15.16 21.00
C PRO A 623 -9.86 -16.14 21.69
N GLU A 624 -10.98 -15.68 22.24
CA GLU A 624 -11.97 -16.50 22.94
C GLU A 624 -12.75 -17.46 22.04
N ASP A 625 -12.75 -17.23 20.72
CA ASP A 625 -13.49 -18.02 19.72
C ASP A 625 -12.62 -19.10 19.06
N GLU A 626 -11.35 -19.26 19.49
CA GLU A 626 -10.39 -20.20 18.94
C GLU A 626 -10.79 -21.66 19.21
N LEU A 627 -11.07 -22.43 18.14
CA LEU A 627 -11.70 -23.74 18.22
C LEU A 627 -10.78 -24.85 18.74
N LEU A 628 -9.46 -24.78 18.46
CA LEU A 628 -8.51 -25.83 18.91
C LEU A 628 -8.32 -25.81 20.43
N GLN A 629 -8.57 -24.66 21.08
CA GLN A 629 -8.51 -24.53 22.55
C GLN A 629 -9.80 -24.92 23.24
N GLN A 630 -10.93 -24.96 22.52
CA GLN A 630 -12.24 -25.29 23.07
C GLN A 630 -12.49 -26.80 23.20
N GLY A 631 -11.62 -27.65 22.62
CA GLY A 631 -11.70 -29.10 22.69
C GLY A 631 -11.71 -29.75 21.30
N PRO A 632 -12.16 -31.03 21.21
CA PRO A 632 -12.17 -31.74 19.92
C PRO A 632 -13.12 -31.04 18.92
N LEU A 633 -12.63 -30.84 17.69
CA LEU A 633 -13.45 -30.31 16.61
C LEU A 633 -14.62 -31.26 16.29
N ASN A 634 -15.79 -30.71 15.97
CA ASN A 634 -16.87 -31.48 15.38
C ASN A 634 -16.49 -31.94 13.95
N ALA A 635 -17.28 -32.85 13.36
CA ALA A 635 -16.92 -33.48 12.08
C ALA A 635 -16.77 -32.45 10.93
N ASP A 636 -17.66 -31.44 10.85
CA ASP A 636 -17.61 -30.40 9.85
C ASP A 636 -16.38 -29.50 10.01
N ALA A 637 -16.11 -29.06 11.24
CA ALA A 637 -14.92 -28.26 11.54
C ALA A 637 -13.61 -29.04 11.27
N GLN A 638 -13.58 -30.34 11.61
CA GLN A 638 -12.40 -31.18 11.36
C GLN A 638 -12.15 -31.41 9.88
N GLU A 639 -13.19 -31.59 9.06
CA GLU A 639 -13.07 -31.71 7.61
C GLU A 639 -12.51 -30.43 7.00
N ASN A 640 -13.07 -29.27 7.36
CA ASN A 640 -12.62 -27.96 6.88
C ASN A 640 -11.20 -27.64 7.35
N TYR A 641 -10.85 -27.95 8.60
CA TYR A 641 -9.47 -27.81 9.10
C TYR A 641 -8.48 -28.58 8.22
N THR A 642 -8.77 -29.87 7.96
CA THR A 642 -7.90 -30.73 7.15
C THR A 642 -7.79 -30.19 5.71
N GLN A 643 -8.91 -29.81 5.10
CA GLN A 643 -8.92 -29.28 3.75
C GLN A 643 -8.12 -27.97 3.63
N LEU A 644 -8.30 -27.03 4.56
CA LEU A 644 -7.57 -25.74 4.55
C LEU A 644 -6.08 -25.96 4.78
N TYR A 645 -5.71 -26.84 5.71
CA TYR A 645 -4.32 -27.18 5.98
C TYR A 645 -3.63 -27.79 4.75
N ASP A 646 -4.27 -28.78 4.10
CA ASP A 646 -3.73 -29.41 2.90
C ASP A 646 -3.65 -28.44 1.72
N THR A 647 -4.64 -27.55 1.58
CA THR A 647 -4.65 -26.51 0.54
C THR A 647 -3.51 -25.50 0.74
N ALA A 648 -3.30 -25.02 1.98
CA ALA A 648 -2.20 -24.10 2.29
C ALA A 648 -0.84 -24.76 2.02
N ARG A 649 -0.66 -26.01 2.45
CA ARG A 649 0.57 -26.77 2.19
C ARG A 649 0.84 -26.97 0.71
N ALA A 650 -0.19 -27.29 -0.08
CA ALA A 650 -0.06 -27.47 -1.52
C ALA A 650 0.31 -26.13 -2.21
N LEU A 651 -0.32 -25.03 -1.77
CA LEU A 651 -0.02 -23.70 -2.28
C LEU A 651 1.43 -23.30 -1.99
N LEU A 652 1.86 -23.42 -0.75
CA LEU A 652 3.21 -23.06 -0.32
C LEU A 652 4.30 -23.99 -0.92
N ALA A 653 3.94 -25.25 -1.24
CA ALA A 653 4.84 -26.19 -1.92
C ALA A 653 4.83 -26.03 -3.46
N SER A 654 3.98 -25.17 -4.01
CA SER A 654 3.97 -24.88 -5.45
C SER A 654 5.25 -24.18 -5.87
N GLU A 655 5.56 -24.24 -7.17
CA GLU A 655 6.82 -23.73 -7.70
C GLU A 655 7.05 -22.28 -7.27
N VAL A 656 8.20 -22.04 -6.66
CA VAL A 656 8.70 -20.71 -6.32
C VAL A 656 9.69 -20.34 -7.40
N ASP A 657 9.40 -19.30 -8.14
CA ASP A 657 10.35 -18.69 -9.06
C ASP A 657 11.52 -18.14 -8.24
N CYS A 658 12.72 -18.59 -8.55
CA CYS A 658 13.95 -18.15 -7.90
C CYS A 658 14.87 -17.44 -8.94
N PRO A 659 14.51 -16.24 -9.36
CA PRO A 659 15.32 -15.51 -10.33
C PRO A 659 16.73 -15.30 -9.79
N GLY A 660 17.72 -15.59 -10.63
CA GLY A 660 19.12 -15.45 -10.26
C GLY A 660 19.76 -16.71 -9.70
N ASP A 661 19.01 -17.79 -9.39
CA ASP A 661 19.55 -19.10 -8.99
C ASP A 661 19.88 -19.93 -10.23
N GLY A 662 21.05 -19.73 -10.80
CA GLY A 662 21.49 -20.44 -11.99
C GLY A 662 22.08 -21.81 -11.72
N ASN A 663 22.57 -22.06 -10.51
CA ASN A 663 23.10 -23.34 -10.10
C ASN A 663 22.03 -24.29 -9.51
N LEU A 664 20.78 -23.80 -9.35
CA LEU A 664 19.60 -24.51 -8.88
C LEU A 664 19.73 -25.08 -7.44
N ASP A 665 20.52 -24.42 -6.58
CA ASP A 665 20.65 -24.81 -5.18
C ASP A 665 19.65 -24.13 -4.24
N LYS A 666 18.70 -23.34 -4.81
CA LYS A 666 17.65 -22.61 -4.14
C LYS A 666 18.15 -21.40 -3.33
N ARG A 667 19.32 -20.89 -3.67
CA ARG A 667 19.89 -19.68 -3.11
C ARG A 667 20.47 -18.82 -4.22
N VAL A 668 20.35 -17.52 -4.06
CA VAL A 668 20.99 -16.56 -4.95
C VAL A 668 22.19 -15.97 -4.21
N ASP A 669 23.40 -16.39 -4.61
CA ASP A 669 24.62 -15.98 -3.92
C ASP A 669 25.79 -15.74 -4.88
N GLN A 670 27.01 -15.63 -4.34
CA GLN A 670 28.20 -15.35 -5.14
C GLN A 670 28.45 -16.42 -6.23
N ARG A 671 28.01 -17.66 -6.03
CA ARG A 671 28.20 -18.73 -7.01
C ARG A 671 27.39 -18.50 -8.29
N ASP A 672 26.25 -17.86 -8.16
CA ASP A 672 25.41 -17.49 -9.31
C ASP A 672 26.03 -16.32 -10.09
N LEU A 673 26.56 -15.31 -9.39
CA LEU A 673 27.34 -14.24 -10.02
C LEU A 673 28.56 -14.79 -10.77
N ASP A 674 29.33 -15.67 -10.13
CA ASP A 674 30.47 -16.32 -10.75
C ASP A 674 30.05 -17.15 -11.98
N GLY A 675 28.85 -17.76 -11.91
CA GLY A 675 28.26 -18.52 -13.01
C GLY A 675 27.88 -17.64 -14.20
N VAL A 676 27.25 -16.48 -13.95
CA VAL A 676 26.97 -15.49 -15.00
C VAL A 676 28.29 -15.03 -15.66
N GLU A 677 29.27 -14.59 -14.86
CA GLU A 677 30.55 -14.10 -15.39
C GLU A 677 31.29 -15.16 -16.20
N ALA A 678 31.24 -16.41 -15.78
CA ALA A 678 31.88 -17.52 -16.48
C ALA A 678 31.23 -17.86 -17.85
N ASN A 679 30.00 -17.47 -18.07
CA ASN A 679 29.17 -17.80 -19.22
C ASN A 679 28.83 -16.59 -20.10
N PHE A 680 29.45 -15.44 -19.88
CA PHE A 680 29.19 -14.19 -20.62
C PHE A 680 29.34 -14.39 -22.15
N GLY A 681 28.38 -13.85 -22.89
CA GLY A 681 28.42 -13.79 -24.36
C GLY A 681 27.85 -15.01 -25.09
N GLY A 682 27.22 -15.95 -24.38
CA GLY A 682 26.58 -17.11 -24.96
C GLY A 682 25.37 -17.61 -24.19
N PRO A 683 24.58 -18.52 -24.78
CA PRO A 683 23.43 -19.09 -24.06
C PRO A 683 23.91 -20.00 -22.95
N SER A 684 23.32 -19.89 -21.76
CA SER A 684 23.60 -20.76 -20.60
C SER A 684 22.40 -20.87 -19.70
N VAL A 685 22.52 -21.67 -18.62
CA VAL A 685 21.52 -21.73 -17.54
C VAL A 685 21.46 -20.44 -16.73
N PHE A 686 22.42 -19.55 -16.92
CA PHE A 686 22.49 -18.23 -16.31
C PHE A 686 21.94 -17.12 -17.22
N ASP A 687 21.29 -17.47 -18.32
CA ASP A 687 20.48 -16.57 -19.15
C ASP A 687 19.08 -16.48 -18.51
N PHE A 688 18.94 -15.60 -17.52
CA PHE A 688 17.74 -15.49 -16.69
C PHE A 688 16.61 -14.73 -17.37
N ASN A 689 16.92 -13.84 -18.30
CA ASN A 689 15.92 -13.10 -19.09
C ASN A 689 15.49 -13.87 -20.35
N ASN A 690 16.16 -15.00 -20.67
CA ASN A 690 15.93 -15.87 -21.84
C ASN A 690 15.99 -15.14 -23.19
N ASP A 691 16.86 -14.18 -23.33
CA ASP A 691 17.12 -13.50 -24.62
C ASP A 691 18.14 -14.24 -25.50
N GLY A 692 18.72 -15.31 -24.99
CA GLY A 692 19.68 -16.19 -25.66
C GLY A 692 21.15 -15.80 -25.44
N VAL A 693 21.43 -14.83 -24.60
CA VAL A 693 22.77 -14.35 -24.29
C VAL A 693 22.94 -14.09 -22.82
N THR A 694 23.82 -14.79 -22.13
CA THR A 694 24.18 -14.43 -20.74
C THR A 694 25.01 -13.16 -20.76
N ASP A 695 24.52 -12.09 -20.15
CA ASP A 695 25.14 -10.77 -20.15
C ASP A 695 24.93 -9.95 -18.87
N GLU A 696 25.12 -8.64 -18.95
CA GLU A 696 24.98 -7.72 -17.82
C GLU A 696 23.54 -7.64 -17.29
N LEU A 697 22.51 -7.94 -18.11
CA LEU A 697 21.14 -8.01 -17.65
C LEU A 697 20.94 -9.20 -16.70
N ASP A 698 21.51 -10.36 -17.03
CA ASP A 698 21.45 -11.54 -16.17
C ASP A 698 22.21 -11.34 -14.87
N ARG A 699 23.38 -10.69 -14.95
CA ARG A 699 24.09 -10.27 -13.75
C ARG A 699 23.25 -9.37 -12.86
N SER A 700 22.55 -8.40 -13.44
CA SER A 700 21.64 -7.51 -12.72
C SER A 700 20.50 -8.27 -12.05
N ILE A 701 20.00 -9.37 -12.65
CA ILE A 701 19.00 -10.23 -12.02
C ILE A 701 19.55 -10.89 -10.77
N VAL A 702 20.78 -11.43 -10.83
CA VAL A 702 21.42 -12.02 -9.63
C VAL A 702 21.65 -10.98 -8.55
N GLU A 703 22.13 -9.79 -8.91
CA GLU A 703 22.39 -8.70 -7.96
C GLU A 703 21.11 -8.24 -7.25
N HIS A 704 19.97 -8.15 -7.97
CA HIS A 704 18.67 -7.79 -7.38
C HIS A 704 18.11 -8.87 -6.45
N HIS A 705 18.47 -10.12 -6.66
CA HIS A 705 17.99 -11.23 -5.83
C HIS A 705 19.05 -11.76 -4.85
N PHE A 706 20.19 -11.06 -4.74
CA PHE A 706 21.30 -11.51 -3.91
C PHE A 706 20.89 -11.79 -2.46
N LEU A 707 21.36 -12.91 -1.92
CA LEU A 707 21.00 -13.47 -0.61
C LEU A 707 19.55 -13.98 -0.49
N ARG A 708 18.79 -14.07 -1.57
CA ARG A 708 17.49 -14.73 -1.54
C ARG A 708 17.64 -16.23 -1.28
N ASP A 709 16.90 -16.76 -0.33
CA ASP A 709 16.76 -18.19 -0.07
C ASP A 709 15.37 -18.63 -0.55
N CYS A 710 15.34 -19.36 -1.66
CA CYS A 710 14.12 -19.93 -2.25
C CYS A 710 13.93 -21.41 -1.84
N SER A 711 14.75 -21.94 -0.95
CA SER A 711 14.73 -23.35 -0.60
C SER A 711 13.44 -23.77 0.11
N VAL A 712 12.79 -22.80 0.77
CA VAL A 712 11.47 -22.98 1.39
C VAL A 712 10.76 -21.65 1.43
N PRO A 713 9.49 -21.54 1.02
CA PRO A 713 8.66 -20.38 1.35
C PRO A 713 8.65 -20.23 2.88
N GLY A 714 8.92 -19.03 3.36
CA GLY A 714 9.19 -18.68 4.77
C GLY A 714 8.45 -19.47 5.86
N PRO A 715 7.17 -19.74 5.70
CA PRO A 715 6.37 -20.44 6.68
C PRO A 715 6.51 -21.96 6.79
N LEU A 716 7.13 -22.68 5.89
CA LEU A 716 7.17 -24.17 5.93
C LEU A 716 8.41 -24.78 6.59
N GLN A 717 9.42 -23.99 6.96
CA GLN A 717 10.65 -24.53 7.55
C GLN A 717 10.44 -25.16 8.92
N ALA A 718 9.55 -24.61 9.75
CA ALA A 718 9.30 -25.09 11.11
C ALA A 718 8.46 -26.37 11.19
N ALA A 719 7.75 -26.76 10.13
CA ALA A 719 6.91 -27.97 10.12
C ALA A 719 7.70 -29.27 9.83
N ARG A 720 9.02 -29.21 9.62
CA ARG A 720 9.87 -30.36 9.32
C ARG A 720 10.75 -30.85 10.49
N GLU A 721 10.85 -30.10 11.59
CA GLU A 721 11.49 -30.51 12.86
C GLU A 721 10.44 -30.80 13.94
#